data_4886600413b40b9eceb2dede9f16da7a
#
_entry.id   4886600413b40b9eceb2dede9f16da7a
#
_cell.length_a   1.000
_cell.length_b   1.000
_cell.length_c   1.000
_cell.angle_alpha   90.00
_cell.angle_beta   90.00
_cell.angle_gamma   90.00
#
_symmetry.space_group_name_H-M   'P 1'
#
loop_
_entity.id
_entity.type
_entity.pdbx_description
1 polymer ?
#
loop_
_entity_poly.entity_id
_entity_poly.type
_entity_poly.pdbx_seq_one_letter_code
_entity_poly.pdbx_strand_id
1 'polypeptide(L)'
;MVSVTIQSRPSSSSWFARLSSTAVLALLASLILAACAGPQVLQQSPRQAEDSSGQPAPSIQEAGEAGEAPAPPSEERPLAIVPPLPLAVPDVRQPARSAEREEAAPVIEAKPVFVTAQRESYAVERAATATKTDRPIMETPVSIQVVPRAVMDDQQVISVGDALKNVSGVQPGGYTFYDNFILRGFEANASTYRNGLRHQATTALETANLDVIEVLKGPASVLYGRAEPGGLVNLATKRPLDVPYYSLQQQFGSYNFYRTTIDATGPLLADRTLLYRVNLAYKNNNTFQDLVTQNSIFFAPSLTWRPNSRFESNLDIEYQRNTFTDVSDIGIPAIGNRPAPIPLSRFTGDPAAKNTQRRVLVGLDWTYRFNPDWKIINRFQFNDVAYDQRTLFAVDFDQSTGELTRGLWHADLNRRTYAANLDLVGHVRTGPLKHDLLVGVDYYRFEGVYSAFGGQTPVVPSLNIFNPSYGIDLSSITRATYNQFGTFPEQWYGLYFQDQITLWDKVHILGGGRYDWAEVGTSFSDTSLALAHAGETKERTGYFSPRVGIVYRPWQWLSLYGNYVKSLGSNNSGTPLPGSGSLDPQTARQWEAGIKTEFFGGTVNSTLAFFDLTKENVATVIPGTPFSRTIGEANSRGVEFDVSGRLTDQLNIIASYAYTDAKVTKDLSGIEGNRLISVPAHSGSLWAVYEFTDGMLQGVRLGTGAFARSNRMADLDNTVELPGYVRWDASAGYTFKYSGSKMTVQLNVYNLLNTDYYDRGNSRLVIQPGLPLTFLGSLRIEM
;
A
#
# COMPACT_ATOMS: atom_id res chain seq x y z
N MET A 1 73.06 -6.41 9.50
CA MET A 1 72.83 -6.04 8.09
C MET A 1 72.22 -7.27 7.40
N VAL A 2 70.91 -7.30 7.31
CA VAL A 2 70.20 -8.28 6.42
C VAL A 2 69.16 -7.44 5.73
N SER A 3 69.35 -7.23 4.44
CA SER A 3 68.40 -6.60 3.51
C SER A 3 67.25 -7.54 3.24
N VAL A 4 65.99 -7.13 3.51
CA VAL A 4 64.81 -7.79 3.04
C VAL A 4 64.19 -6.94 1.94
N THR A 5 64.26 -7.47 0.74
CA THR A 5 63.62 -6.91 -0.48
C THR A 5 62.16 -7.26 -0.46
N ILE A 6 61.25 -6.24 -0.33
CA ILE A 6 59.81 -6.42 -0.46
C ILE A 6 59.45 -6.32 -1.95
N GLN A 7 59.07 -7.42 -2.55
CA GLN A 7 58.40 -7.45 -3.85
C GLN A 7 56.96 -6.97 -3.69
N SER A 8 56.60 -5.90 -4.37
CA SER A 8 55.25 -5.40 -4.52
C SER A 8 54.37 -6.36 -5.33
N ARG A 9 53.32 -6.90 -4.73
CA ARG A 9 52.23 -7.59 -5.46
C ARG A 9 51.26 -6.55 -6.02
N PRO A 10 50.69 -6.76 -7.22
CA PRO A 10 49.74 -5.84 -7.83
C PRO A 10 48.39 -5.86 -7.11
N SER A 11 47.81 -4.68 -6.98
CA SER A 11 46.49 -4.37 -6.33
C SER A 11 45.34 -5.15 -6.95
N SER A 12 44.57 -5.85 -6.14
CA SER A 12 43.35 -6.58 -6.46
C SER A 12 42.10 -5.69 -6.59
N SER A 13 42.14 -4.66 -7.44
CA SER A 13 41.04 -3.70 -7.60
C SER A 13 40.19 -3.94 -8.89
N SER A 14 40.13 -5.14 -9.44
CA SER A 14 39.42 -5.39 -10.72
C SER A 14 38.39 -6.52 -10.70
N TRP A 15 38.00 -7.06 -9.56
CA TRP A 15 37.04 -8.17 -9.51
C TRP A 15 35.56 -7.75 -9.56
N PHE A 16 35.19 -6.54 -9.17
CA PHE A 16 33.80 -6.07 -9.20
C PHE A 16 33.38 -5.39 -10.51
N ALA A 17 34.31 -5.03 -11.38
CA ALA A 17 34.00 -4.27 -12.59
C ALA A 17 33.70 -5.12 -13.85
N ARG A 18 33.63 -6.46 -13.77
CA ARG A 18 33.32 -7.37 -14.89
C ARG A 18 32.29 -8.44 -14.56
N LEU A 19 31.20 -8.10 -13.93
CA LEU A 19 29.97 -8.87 -14.11
C LEU A 19 29.38 -8.41 -15.45
N SER A 20 29.61 -9.21 -16.51
CA SER A 20 29.00 -8.93 -17.80
C SER A 20 27.49 -8.93 -17.68
N SER A 21 26.83 -8.05 -18.42
CA SER A 21 25.37 -7.98 -18.52
C SER A 21 24.72 -9.37 -18.78
N THR A 22 25.44 -10.26 -19.42
CA THR A 22 25.03 -11.65 -19.66
C THR A 22 24.96 -12.50 -18.39
N ALA A 23 25.86 -12.30 -17.41
CA ALA A 23 25.83 -13.04 -16.16
C ALA A 23 24.65 -12.59 -15.26
N VAL A 24 24.31 -11.31 -15.28
CA VAL A 24 23.14 -10.76 -14.56
C VAL A 24 21.84 -11.26 -15.19
N LEU A 25 21.75 -11.31 -16.53
CA LEU A 25 20.60 -11.87 -17.24
C LEU A 25 20.43 -13.37 -16.99
N ALA A 26 21.52 -14.13 -16.95
CA ALA A 26 21.49 -15.57 -16.66
C ALA A 26 21.06 -15.83 -15.19
N LEU A 27 21.53 -15.01 -14.24
CA LEU A 27 21.11 -15.09 -12.84
C LEU A 27 19.63 -14.71 -12.67
N LEU A 28 19.16 -13.66 -13.33
CA LEU A 28 17.76 -13.25 -13.36
C LEU A 28 16.86 -14.33 -13.99
N ALA A 29 17.25 -14.92 -15.11
CA ALA A 29 16.50 -15.99 -15.76
C ALA A 29 16.45 -17.25 -14.88
N SER A 30 17.54 -17.61 -14.20
CA SER A 30 17.59 -18.75 -13.28
C SER A 30 16.73 -18.54 -12.04
N LEU A 31 16.68 -17.31 -11.51
CA LEU A 31 15.85 -16.94 -10.36
C LEU A 31 14.36 -16.87 -10.72
N ILE A 32 14.01 -16.41 -11.92
CA ILE A 32 12.63 -16.42 -12.44
C ILE A 32 12.15 -17.86 -12.64
N LEU A 33 12.97 -18.74 -13.20
CA LEU A 33 12.64 -20.16 -13.36
C LEU A 33 12.51 -20.89 -12.02
N ALA A 34 13.34 -20.58 -11.04
CA ALA A 34 13.24 -21.12 -9.68
C ALA A 34 12.00 -20.61 -8.91
N ALA A 35 11.57 -19.36 -9.15
CA ALA A 35 10.37 -18.80 -8.56
C ALA A 35 9.06 -19.37 -9.20
N CYS A 36 9.12 -19.78 -10.48
CA CYS A 36 8.01 -20.43 -11.18
C CYS A 36 7.91 -21.93 -10.92
N ALA A 37 8.98 -22.59 -10.43
CA ALA A 37 8.93 -23.97 -9.97
C ALA A 37 8.31 -24.04 -8.58
N GLY A 38 6.98 -24.10 -8.54
CA GLY A 38 6.25 -24.46 -7.31
C GLY A 38 6.66 -25.85 -6.83
N PRO A 39 6.56 -26.19 -5.53
CA PRO A 39 6.88 -27.52 -5.06
C PRO A 39 5.98 -28.53 -5.78
N GLN A 40 6.59 -29.47 -6.48
CA GLN A 40 5.89 -30.63 -7.01
C GLN A 40 5.32 -31.39 -5.82
N VAL A 41 4.02 -31.35 -5.66
CA VAL A 41 3.30 -32.27 -4.77
C VAL A 41 3.46 -33.65 -5.37
N LEU A 42 4.24 -34.50 -4.73
CA LEU A 42 4.30 -35.94 -4.99
C LEU A 42 2.88 -36.49 -4.78
N GLN A 43 2.16 -36.73 -5.87
CA GLN A 43 0.96 -37.54 -5.87
C GLN A 43 1.36 -38.97 -5.48
N GLN A 44 1.09 -39.33 -4.25
CA GLN A 44 1.04 -40.74 -3.85
C GLN A 44 -0.25 -41.32 -4.41
N SER A 45 -0.11 -42.28 -5.31
CA SER A 45 -1.19 -43.10 -5.82
C SER A 45 -1.84 -43.90 -4.68
N PRO A 46 -3.17 -44.01 -4.61
CA PRO A 46 -3.82 -44.90 -3.66
C PRO A 46 -3.59 -46.36 -4.09
N ARG A 47 -3.14 -47.17 -3.14
CA ARG A 47 -3.12 -48.64 -3.28
C ARG A 47 -4.55 -49.15 -3.41
N GLN A 48 -4.77 -50.02 -4.41
CA GLN A 48 -5.94 -50.86 -4.57
C GLN A 48 -6.11 -51.76 -3.35
N ALA A 49 -7.33 -51.82 -2.85
CA ALA A 49 -7.84 -52.94 -2.06
C ALA A 49 -9.04 -53.49 -2.82
N GLU A 50 -8.92 -54.74 -3.18
CA GLU A 50 -9.94 -55.59 -3.81
C GLU A 50 -11.02 -55.96 -2.79
N ASP A 51 -12.20 -56.06 -3.23
CA ASP A 51 -13.16 -57.16 -3.38
C ASP A 51 -14.47 -56.96 -2.59
N SER A 52 -15.54 -57.07 -3.20
CA SER A 52 -16.60 -58.05 -3.41
C SER A 52 -18.03 -57.51 -3.30
N SER A 53 -18.76 -57.86 -4.37
CA SER A 53 -20.14 -58.27 -4.43
C SER A 53 -21.30 -57.27 -4.35
N GLY A 54 -22.07 -57.24 -5.44
CA GLY A 54 -23.51 -57.31 -5.42
C GLY A 54 -24.26 -56.34 -6.36
N GLN A 55 -24.60 -56.81 -7.56
CA GLN A 55 -25.58 -56.27 -8.50
C GLN A 55 -27.04 -56.38 -8.00
N PRO A 56 -28.09 -55.86 -8.70
CA PRO A 56 -28.19 -55.03 -9.91
C PRO A 56 -29.26 -53.90 -9.88
N ALA A 57 -29.31 -53.18 -10.99
CA ALA A 57 -30.22 -52.10 -11.37
C ALA A 57 -31.72 -52.50 -11.50
N PRO A 58 -32.63 -51.52 -11.69
CA PRO A 58 -33.26 -51.48 -13.03
C PRO A 58 -33.39 -50.10 -13.69
N SER A 59 -33.37 -50.19 -15.00
CA SER A 59 -33.68 -49.24 -16.05
C SER A 59 -35.14 -48.82 -16.10
N ILE A 60 -35.44 -47.57 -16.55
CA ILE A 60 -36.66 -47.25 -17.31
C ILE A 60 -36.32 -46.31 -18.47
N GLN A 61 -36.83 -46.68 -19.64
CA GLN A 61 -36.78 -46.15 -20.99
C GLN A 61 -37.47 -44.79 -21.16
N GLU A 62 -36.92 -43.97 -22.07
CA GLU A 62 -37.35 -43.58 -23.42
C GLU A 62 -38.75 -42.98 -23.64
N ALA A 63 -38.73 -41.77 -24.24
CA ALA A 63 -39.48 -41.29 -25.41
C ALA A 63 -39.07 -39.86 -25.67
N GLY A 64 -38.62 -39.38 -26.81
CA GLY A 64 -38.90 -39.71 -28.19
C GLY A 64 -39.30 -38.43 -28.93
N GLU A 65 -38.62 -38.16 -30.09
CA GLU A 65 -39.01 -37.32 -31.24
C GLU A 65 -38.83 -35.78 -31.09
N ALA A 66 -38.42 -35.03 -32.11
CA ALA A 66 -37.91 -35.14 -33.48
C ALA A 66 -37.29 -33.78 -33.81
N GLY A 67 -36.27 -33.61 -34.43
CA GLY A 67 -35.79 -33.74 -35.79
C GLY A 67 -36.01 -32.49 -36.62
N GLU A 68 -34.93 -31.72 -36.90
CA GLU A 68 -34.82 -30.97 -38.16
C GLU A 68 -33.34 -30.70 -38.49
N ALA A 69 -32.97 -30.99 -39.73
CA ALA A 69 -31.63 -31.04 -40.26
C ALA A 69 -31.16 -29.68 -40.83
N PRO A 70 -29.86 -29.48 -41.00
CA PRO A 70 -29.29 -28.20 -41.43
C PRO A 70 -29.15 -28.08 -42.96
N ALA A 71 -29.24 -26.82 -43.46
CA ALA A 71 -28.98 -26.45 -44.84
C ALA A 71 -27.49 -26.22 -45.12
N PRO A 72 -27.00 -26.40 -46.35
CA PRO A 72 -25.59 -26.44 -46.69
C PRO A 72 -24.95 -25.06 -47.00
N PRO A 73 -23.60 -24.97 -47.06
CA PRO A 73 -22.89 -23.72 -47.22
C PRO A 73 -22.81 -23.25 -48.67
N SER A 74 -22.83 -21.93 -48.85
CA SER A 74 -22.68 -21.26 -50.13
C SER A 74 -21.19 -20.96 -50.44
N GLU A 75 -20.86 -21.24 -51.72
CA GLU A 75 -19.52 -21.14 -52.33
C GLU A 75 -18.93 -19.73 -52.38
N GLU A 76 -17.63 -19.65 -52.12
CA GLU A 76 -16.77 -18.51 -52.40
C GLU A 76 -16.44 -18.42 -53.90
N ARG A 77 -16.55 -17.23 -54.49
CA ARG A 77 -15.92 -16.88 -55.78
C ARG A 77 -14.75 -15.91 -55.57
N PRO A 78 -13.58 -16.16 -56.21
CA PRO A 78 -12.45 -15.28 -56.10
C PRO A 78 -12.53 -14.07 -57.03
N LEU A 79 -12.16 -12.90 -56.49
CA LEU A 79 -12.03 -11.65 -57.27
C LEU A 79 -10.62 -11.58 -57.87
N ALA A 80 -10.58 -11.26 -59.18
CA ALA A 80 -9.39 -11.18 -60.00
C ALA A 80 -8.50 -9.95 -59.68
N ILE A 81 -7.20 -10.16 -59.73
CA ILE A 81 -6.15 -9.17 -59.62
C ILE A 81 -5.99 -8.47 -60.96
N VAL A 82 -6.06 -7.11 -61.00
CA VAL A 82 -5.70 -6.27 -62.14
C VAL A 82 -4.38 -5.57 -61.85
N PRO A 83 -3.38 -5.61 -62.74
CA PRO A 83 -2.08 -4.98 -62.55
C PRO A 83 -2.11 -3.49 -62.88
N PRO A 84 -1.30 -2.59 -62.27
CA PRO A 84 -1.28 -1.17 -62.54
C PRO A 84 -0.42 -0.83 -63.75
N LEU A 85 -0.92 0.13 -64.52
CA LEU A 85 -0.24 0.79 -65.66
C LEU A 85 0.73 1.89 -65.13
N PRO A 86 1.85 2.14 -65.84
CA PRO A 86 2.83 3.15 -65.45
C PRO A 86 2.41 4.57 -65.88
N LEU A 87 2.49 5.53 -64.99
CA LEU A 87 2.36 6.95 -65.30
C LEU A 87 3.73 7.62 -65.43
N ALA A 88 3.87 8.34 -66.51
CA ALA A 88 5.06 9.10 -66.91
C ALA A 88 5.31 10.33 -66.01
N VAL A 89 6.59 10.63 -65.82
CA VAL A 89 7.11 11.79 -65.08
C VAL A 89 7.28 12.95 -66.11
N PRO A 90 6.83 14.17 -65.85
CA PRO A 90 7.38 15.35 -66.51
C PRO A 90 8.42 16.04 -65.63
N ASP A 91 9.56 16.29 -66.22
CA ASP A 91 10.67 17.08 -65.72
C ASP A 91 10.29 18.58 -65.69
N VAL A 92 10.37 19.21 -64.52
CA VAL A 92 10.25 20.67 -64.38
C VAL A 92 11.36 21.20 -63.48
N ARG A 93 12.21 21.99 -64.09
CA ARG A 93 13.35 22.70 -63.51
C ARG A 93 12.94 23.66 -62.38
N GLN A 94 13.72 23.65 -61.32
CA GLN A 94 13.69 24.60 -60.21
C GLN A 94 14.09 26.02 -60.60
N PRO A 95 13.55 27.05 -59.91
CA PRO A 95 14.36 28.20 -59.53
C PRO A 95 14.57 28.25 -58.01
N ALA A 96 15.82 28.55 -57.65
CA ALA A 96 16.26 28.76 -56.29
C ALA A 96 15.42 29.82 -55.56
N ARG A 97 14.94 29.45 -54.36
CA ARG A 97 14.45 30.39 -53.34
C ARG A 97 15.22 30.21 -52.04
N SER A 98 15.66 31.35 -51.54
CA SER A 98 16.37 31.61 -50.31
C SER A 98 15.81 30.83 -49.11
N ALA A 99 16.69 30.21 -48.35
CA ALA A 99 16.40 29.60 -47.05
C ALA A 99 16.04 30.71 -46.04
N GLU A 100 14.78 30.85 -45.72
CA GLU A 100 14.34 31.39 -44.45
C GLU A 100 14.53 30.28 -43.39
N ARG A 101 15.34 30.58 -42.39
CA ARG A 101 15.62 29.76 -41.24
C ARG A 101 14.34 29.71 -40.40
N GLU A 102 13.58 28.63 -40.49
CA GLU A 102 12.48 28.35 -39.59
C GLU A 102 13.09 28.12 -38.18
N GLU A 103 12.85 29.08 -37.30
CA GLU A 103 13.25 29.03 -35.91
C GLU A 103 12.46 27.88 -35.27
N ALA A 104 13.12 26.76 -35.00
CA ALA A 104 12.55 25.61 -34.31
C ALA A 104 12.03 26.07 -32.94
N ALA A 105 10.74 25.89 -32.68
CA ALA A 105 10.14 26.08 -31.38
C ALA A 105 10.93 25.30 -30.31
N PRO A 106 11.13 25.88 -29.12
CA PRO A 106 11.93 25.21 -28.08
C PRO A 106 11.25 23.88 -27.72
N VAL A 107 11.96 22.80 -27.98
CA VAL A 107 11.66 21.47 -27.45
C VAL A 107 11.79 21.61 -25.95
N ILE A 108 10.67 21.60 -25.24
CA ILE A 108 10.68 21.43 -23.79
C ILE A 108 11.12 19.98 -23.56
N GLU A 109 12.42 19.79 -23.50
CA GLU A 109 12.99 18.55 -22.95
C GLU A 109 12.48 18.42 -21.53
N ALA A 110 11.66 17.40 -21.27
CA ALA A 110 11.43 16.94 -19.92
C ALA A 110 12.82 16.68 -19.34
N LYS A 111 13.26 17.54 -18.42
CA LYS A 111 14.57 17.41 -17.77
C LYS A 111 14.64 15.99 -17.22
N PRO A 112 15.61 15.17 -17.66
CA PRO A 112 15.83 13.92 -16.99
C PRO A 112 16.04 14.23 -15.51
N VAL A 113 15.40 13.48 -14.64
CA VAL A 113 15.69 13.53 -13.22
C VAL A 113 17.12 13.03 -13.09
N PHE A 114 18.05 13.96 -13.14
CA PHE A 114 19.44 13.66 -12.81
C PHE A 114 19.44 13.32 -11.32
N VAL A 115 19.81 12.10 -10.98
CA VAL A 115 20.34 11.79 -9.66
C VAL A 115 21.72 12.47 -9.57
N THR A 116 21.70 13.81 -9.56
CA THR A 116 22.84 14.58 -9.10
C THR A 116 22.87 14.43 -7.59
N ALA A 117 24.06 14.51 -7.00
CA ALA A 117 24.29 14.54 -5.55
C ALA A 117 23.66 15.78 -4.86
N GLN A 118 22.59 16.35 -5.41
CA GLN A 118 21.74 17.31 -4.75
C GLN A 118 20.93 16.55 -3.71
N ARG A 119 21.04 16.98 -2.48
CA ARG A 119 20.27 16.50 -1.36
C ARG A 119 18.79 16.41 -1.73
N GLU A 120 18.23 15.25 -1.58
CA GLU A 120 16.79 15.06 -1.72
C GLU A 120 16.09 15.94 -0.66
N SER A 121 15.29 16.87 -1.11
CA SER A 121 14.48 17.73 -0.24
C SER A 121 13.32 16.91 0.36
N TYR A 122 12.88 17.28 1.57
CA TYR A 122 11.62 16.78 2.12
C TYR A 122 10.40 17.40 1.43
N ALA A 123 10.55 18.51 0.68
CA ALA A 123 9.49 19.12 -0.12
C ALA A 123 9.32 18.34 -1.44
N VAL A 124 8.06 18.06 -1.78
CA VAL A 124 7.66 17.45 -3.05
C VAL A 124 6.65 18.38 -3.73
N GLU A 125 6.92 18.77 -4.97
CA GLU A 125 6.08 19.71 -5.71
C GLU A 125 4.87 19.05 -6.37
N ARG A 126 5.00 17.77 -6.74
CA ARG A 126 4.03 17.03 -7.56
C ARG A 126 3.67 15.70 -6.95
N ALA A 127 2.41 15.32 -7.10
CA ALA A 127 1.91 14.01 -6.70
C ALA A 127 0.84 13.55 -7.68
N ALA A 128 1.06 12.41 -8.30
CA ALA A 128 0.13 11.89 -9.31
C ALA A 128 -1.14 11.27 -8.70
N THR A 129 -1.10 10.86 -7.44
CA THR A 129 -2.21 10.14 -6.79
C THR A 129 -3.49 10.96 -6.71
N ALA A 130 -3.41 12.27 -6.53
CA ALA A 130 -4.61 13.10 -6.36
C ALA A 130 -5.47 13.23 -7.62
N THR A 131 -4.86 13.18 -8.81
CA THR A 131 -5.50 13.50 -10.08
C THR A 131 -5.27 12.48 -11.19
N LYS A 132 -4.41 11.48 -10.98
CA LYS A 132 -3.85 10.57 -12.01
C LYS A 132 -3.14 11.32 -13.15
N THR A 133 -2.88 12.62 -12.97
CA THR A 133 -2.15 13.49 -13.88
C THR A 133 -0.98 14.13 -13.17
N ASP A 134 0.06 14.53 -13.90
CA ASP A 134 1.25 15.19 -13.34
C ASP A 134 1.01 16.68 -13.10
N ARG A 135 0.26 17.01 -12.02
CA ARG A 135 -0.04 18.39 -11.63
C ARG A 135 0.68 18.79 -10.35
N PRO A 136 1.04 20.08 -10.21
CA PRO A 136 1.54 20.60 -8.95
C PRO A 136 0.51 20.44 -7.82
N ILE A 137 1.01 20.10 -6.62
CA ILE A 137 0.18 20.01 -5.41
C ILE A 137 -0.55 21.33 -5.14
N MET A 138 0.09 22.47 -5.44
CA MET A 138 -0.47 23.81 -5.30
C MET A 138 -1.68 24.09 -6.21
N GLU A 139 -1.85 23.34 -7.30
CA GLU A 139 -2.96 23.50 -8.26
C GLU A 139 -4.05 22.44 -8.06
N THR A 140 -3.91 21.59 -7.07
CA THR A 140 -4.81 20.46 -6.82
C THR A 140 -5.71 20.76 -5.62
N PRO A 141 -7.07 20.75 -5.78
CA PRO A 141 -8.00 21.16 -4.73
C PRO A 141 -8.29 20.04 -3.70
N VAL A 142 -7.27 19.33 -3.23
CA VAL A 142 -7.41 18.27 -2.22
C VAL A 142 -6.17 18.25 -1.32
N SER A 143 -6.33 17.78 -0.08
CA SER A 143 -5.22 17.54 0.83
C SER A 143 -4.47 16.26 0.40
N ILE A 144 -3.19 16.40 0.12
CA ILE A 144 -2.28 15.29 -0.17
C ILE A 144 -0.96 15.54 0.55
N GLN A 145 -0.46 14.51 1.23
CA GLN A 145 0.85 14.53 1.89
C GLN A 145 1.74 13.47 1.26
N VAL A 146 3.01 13.83 1.08
CA VAL A 146 4.01 12.96 0.48
C VAL A 146 5.15 12.75 1.47
N VAL A 147 5.51 11.48 1.68
CA VAL A 147 6.68 11.08 2.47
C VAL A 147 7.75 10.59 1.49
N PRO A 148 8.74 11.41 1.15
CA PRO A 148 9.79 11.05 0.20
C PRO A 148 10.82 10.10 0.79
N ARG A 149 11.62 9.48 -0.07
CA ARG A 149 12.69 8.55 0.32
C ARG A 149 13.67 9.16 1.33
N ALA A 150 13.99 10.44 1.22
CA ALA A 150 14.88 11.14 2.15
C ALA A 150 14.41 11.06 3.61
N VAL A 151 13.09 11.25 3.88
CA VAL A 151 12.51 11.08 5.22
C VAL A 151 12.61 9.63 5.68
N MET A 152 12.31 8.68 4.79
CA MET A 152 12.38 7.25 5.10
C MET A 152 13.81 6.81 5.44
N ASP A 153 14.81 7.36 4.76
CA ASP A 153 16.22 7.05 5.02
C ASP A 153 16.71 7.69 6.33
N ASP A 154 16.37 8.93 6.60
CA ASP A 154 16.79 9.62 7.84
C ASP A 154 16.16 8.99 9.08
N GLN A 155 14.93 8.53 8.99
CA GLN A 155 14.24 7.83 10.07
C GLN A 155 14.49 6.31 10.06
N GLN A 156 15.27 5.78 9.12
CA GLN A 156 15.47 4.34 8.88
C GLN A 156 14.15 3.55 8.91
N VAL A 157 13.17 4.02 8.13
CA VAL A 157 11.83 3.44 8.03
C VAL A 157 11.89 2.00 7.49
N ILE A 158 11.30 1.06 8.21
CA ILE A 158 11.26 -0.36 7.86
C ILE A 158 9.87 -0.79 7.43
N SER A 159 8.81 -0.27 8.05
CA SER A 159 7.41 -0.53 7.71
C SER A 159 6.73 0.70 7.11
N VAL A 160 5.65 0.50 6.36
CA VAL A 160 4.84 1.61 5.84
C VAL A 160 4.24 2.44 6.98
N GLY A 161 3.82 1.79 8.09
CA GLY A 161 3.32 2.47 9.28
C GLY A 161 4.33 3.44 9.90
N ASP A 162 5.65 3.09 9.89
CA ASP A 162 6.70 3.99 10.39
C ASP A 162 6.84 5.26 9.57
N ALA A 163 6.60 5.21 8.27
CA ALA A 163 6.60 6.40 7.41
C ALA A 163 5.41 7.30 7.70
N LEU A 164 4.23 6.68 7.88
CA LEU A 164 2.95 7.38 8.01
C LEU A 164 2.79 8.15 9.32
N LYS A 165 3.63 7.91 10.34
CA LYS A 165 3.66 8.72 11.58
C LYS A 165 3.95 10.22 11.32
N ASN A 166 4.50 10.56 10.15
CA ASN A 166 4.81 11.93 9.73
C ASN A 166 3.62 12.67 9.08
N VAL A 167 2.48 12.00 8.89
CA VAL A 167 1.29 12.51 8.18
C VAL A 167 0.20 12.88 9.17
N SER A 168 -0.40 14.06 9.04
CA SER A 168 -1.49 14.49 9.92
C SER A 168 -2.75 13.63 9.71
N GLY A 169 -3.51 13.39 10.78
CA GLY A 169 -4.75 12.60 10.73
C GLY A 169 -4.55 11.09 10.53
N VAL A 170 -3.30 10.59 10.55
CA VAL A 170 -2.99 9.17 10.42
C VAL A 170 -2.65 8.55 11.77
N GLN A 171 -3.24 7.39 12.07
CA GLN A 171 -2.98 6.60 13.26
C GLN A 171 -2.61 5.16 12.86
N PRO A 172 -1.79 4.44 13.65
CA PRO A 172 -1.48 3.04 13.38
C PRO A 172 -2.74 2.17 13.44
N GLY A 173 -2.83 1.22 12.54
CA GLY A 173 -3.92 0.26 12.47
C GLY A 173 -3.74 -1.00 13.33
N GLY A 174 -2.52 -1.30 13.77
CA GLY A 174 -2.24 -2.27 14.84
C GLY A 174 -2.17 -3.75 14.48
N TYR A 175 -2.07 -4.12 13.19
CA TYR A 175 -1.93 -5.54 12.83
C TYR A 175 -0.52 -5.89 12.38
N THR A 176 -0.01 -7.04 12.81
CA THR A 176 1.33 -7.50 12.44
C THR A 176 1.39 -8.24 11.11
N PHE A 177 0.27 -8.75 10.62
CA PHE A 177 0.26 -9.55 9.38
C PHE A 177 -0.07 -8.73 8.13
N TYR A 178 -0.59 -7.52 8.27
CA TYR A 178 -0.75 -6.55 7.18
C TYR A 178 -0.67 -5.12 7.69
N ASP A 179 -0.34 -4.19 6.79
CA ASP A 179 -0.35 -2.77 7.11
C ASP A 179 -1.79 -2.26 7.14
N ASN A 180 -2.20 -1.72 8.27
CA ASN A 180 -3.49 -1.08 8.47
C ASN A 180 -3.31 0.31 9.08
N PHE A 181 -4.15 1.24 8.68
CA PHE A 181 -4.09 2.63 9.13
C PHE A 181 -5.49 3.16 9.39
N ILE A 182 -5.59 4.10 10.32
CA ILE A 182 -6.77 4.92 10.52
C ILE A 182 -6.46 6.28 9.91
N LEU A 183 -7.24 6.70 8.91
CA LEU A 183 -7.13 8.01 8.27
C LEU A 183 -8.40 8.83 8.58
N ARG A 184 -8.24 10.05 9.11
CA ARG A 184 -9.38 10.91 9.49
C ARG A 184 -10.45 10.17 10.31
N GLY A 185 -10.01 9.28 11.21
CA GLY A 185 -10.91 8.50 12.08
C GLY A 185 -11.45 7.19 11.51
N PHE A 186 -11.27 6.89 10.23
CA PHE A 186 -11.76 5.66 9.59
C PHE A 186 -10.63 4.70 9.24
N GLU A 187 -10.85 3.41 9.46
CA GLU A 187 -9.90 2.39 9.03
C GLU A 187 -9.70 2.42 7.51
N ALA A 188 -8.46 2.23 7.06
CA ALA A 188 -8.08 2.33 5.66
C ALA A 188 -7.37 1.05 5.15
N ASN A 189 -7.67 -0.10 5.73
CA ASN A 189 -7.06 -1.39 5.39
C ASN A 189 -7.27 -1.79 3.91
N ALA A 190 -8.40 -1.43 3.32
CA ALA A 190 -8.73 -1.69 1.92
C ALA A 190 -8.26 -0.58 0.96
N SER A 191 -7.59 0.46 1.46
CA SER A 191 -7.21 1.66 0.71
C SER A 191 -5.70 1.80 0.50
N THR A 192 -4.98 0.68 0.46
CA THR A 192 -3.58 0.65 0.03
C THR A 192 -3.50 0.44 -1.48
N TYR A 193 -2.69 1.27 -2.13
CA TYR A 193 -2.45 1.25 -3.58
C TYR A 193 -0.96 1.09 -3.85
N ARG A 194 -0.63 0.50 -4.99
CA ARG A 194 0.73 0.38 -5.47
C ARG A 194 0.83 0.85 -6.91
N ASN A 195 1.67 1.85 -7.16
CA ASN A 195 1.78 2.51 -8.46
C ASN A 195 0.42 2.92 -9.06
N GLY A 196 -0.51 3.35 -8.20
CA GLY A 196 -1.84 3.81 -8.60
C GLY A 196 -2.89 2.71 -8.83
N LEU A 197 -2.57 1.44 -8.63
CA LEU A 197 -3.52 0.33 -8.66
C LEU A 197 -3.83 -0.17 -7.25
N ARG A 198 -5.08 -0.55 -7.00
CA ARG A 198 -5.47 -1.08 -5.71
C ARG A 198 -4.70 -2.35 -5.39
N HIS A 199 -4.04 -2.30 -4.25
CA HIS A 199 -3.28 -3.40 -3.68
C HIS A 199 -3.94 -3.79 -2.37
N GLN A 200 -4.61 -4.94 -2.33
CA GLN A 200 -5.20 -5.38 -1.07
C GLN A 200 -4.07 -5.73 -0.10
N ALA A 201 -3.93 -4.92 0.96
CA ALA A 201 -2.92 -5.09 1.99
C ALA A 201 -3.26 -6.34 2.81
N THR A 202 -2.67 -7.46 2.45
CA THR A 202 -2.85 -8.76 3.12
C THR A 202 -1.55 -9.26 3.75
N THR A 203 -0.48 -8.45 3.61
CA THR A 203 0.85 -8.71 4.16
C THR A 203 1.49 -7.39 4.56
N ALA A 204 2.33 -7.39 5.59
CA ALA A 204 3.21 -6.25 5.88
C ALA A 204 4.18 -6.04 4.71
N LEU A 205 4.22 -4.82 4.18
CA LEU A 205 4.94 -4.49 2.96
C LEU A 205 6.38 -4.03 3.26
N GLU A 206 7.34 -4.54 2.49
CA GLU A 206 8.73 -4.11 2.55
C GLU A 206 8.90 -2.72 1.91
N THR A 207 9.72 -1.85 2.54
CA THR A 207 9.95 -0.47 2.09
C THR A 207 11.21 -0.30 1.22
N ALA A 208 12.03 -1.34 1.05
CA ALA A 208 13.32 -1.25 0.36
C ALA A 208 13.21 -0.77 -1.11
N ASN A 209 12.14 -1.16 -1.80
CA ASN A 209 11.89 -0.76 -3.19
C ASN A 209 10.91 0.43 -3.33
N LEU A 210 10.53 1.09 -2.25
CA LEU A 210 9.69 2.30 -2.31
C LEU A 210 10.54 3.54 -2.53
N ASP A 211 10.08 4.41 -3.40
CA ASP A 211 10.63 5.73 -3.66
C ASP A 211 9.91 6.79 -2.83
N VAL A 212 8.58 6.74 -2.86
CA VAL A 212 7.73 7.70 -2.18
C VAL A 212 6.44 7.04 -1.69
N ILE A 213 5.90 7.55 -0.58
CA ILE A 213 4.57 7.19 -0.08
C ILE A 213 3.69 8.44 -0.16
N GLU A 214 2.60 8.35 -0.94
CA GLU A 214 1.64 9.42 -1.12
C GLU A 214 0.37 9.10 -0.35
N VAL A 215 -0.12 10.04 0.46
CA VAL A 215 -1.35 9.91 1.24
C VAL A 215 -2.36 10.93 0.74
N LEU A 216 -3.36 10.45 0.02
CA LEU A 216 -4.51 11.24 -0.40
C LEU A 216 -5.57 11.17 0.70
N LYS A 217 -5.93 12.30 1.28
CA LYS A 217 -6.85 12.38 2.41
C LYS A 217 -8.28 12.62 1.95
N GLY A 218 -9.23 11.93 2.61
CA GLY A 218 -10.65 11.97 2.25
C GLY A 218 -11.04 11.03 1.11
N PRO A 219 -12.33 11.00 0.73
CA PRO A 219 -12.86 10.03 -0.21
C PRO A 219 -12.20 10.07 -1.59
N ALA A 220 -11.63 8.94 -2.03
CA ALA A 220 -10.82 8.85 -3.24
C ALA A 220 -11.48 8.02 -4.37
N SER A 221 -12.70 7.53 -4.16
CA SER A 221 -13.31 6.55 -5.07
C SER A 221 -13.54 7.07 -6.49
N VAL A 222 -13.64 8.38 -6.69
CA VAL A 222 -13.83 8.99 -8.02
C VAL A 222 -12.77 8.59 -9.05
N LEU A 223 -11.53 8.32 -8.62
CA LEU A 223 -10.47 7.88 -9.52
C LEU A 223 -10.02 6.45 -9.28
N TYR A 224 -10.35 5.90 -8.11
CA TYR A 224 -9.74 4.66 -7.62
C TYR A 224 -10.76 3.54 -7.33
N GLY A 225 -12.05 3.79 -7.60
CA GLY A 225 -13.11 2.85 -7.28
C GLY A 225 -13.38 2.78 -5.78
N ARG A 226 -13.98 1.70 -5.33
CA ARG A 226 -14.32 1.52 -3.91
C ARG A 226 -13.11 1.75 -3.01
N ALA A 227 -13.20 2.70 -2.09
CA ALA A 227 -12.15 3.05 -1.15
C ALA A 227 -12.77 3.44 0.20
N GLU A 228 -12.01 3.25 1.27
CA GLU A 228 -12.41 3.73 2.59
C GLU A 228 -12.49 5.27 2.61
N PRO A 229 -13.44 5.85 3.38
CA PRO A 229 -13.72 7.27 3.31
C PRO A 229 -12.59 8.16 3.84
N GLY A 230 -11.75 7.66 4.75
CA GLY A 230 -10.63 8.43 5.32
C GLY A 230 -9.58 8.83 4.30
N GLY A 231 -9.38 8.03 3.26
CA GLY A 231 -8.39 8.29 2.22
C GLY A 231 -7.70 7.03 1.70
N LEU A 232 -6.61 7.22 0.99
CA LEU A 232 -5.77 6.13 0.48
C LEU A 232 -4.28 6.41 0.67
N VAL A 233 -3.51 5.32 0.73
CA VAL A 233 -2.04 5.31 0.75
C VAL A 233 -1.54 4.67 -0.52
N ASN A 234 -0.82 5.44 -1.36
CA ASN A 234 -0.19 4.94 -2.59
C ASN A 234 1.31 4.76 -2.38
N LEU A 235 1.78 3.55 -2.63
CA LEU A 235 3.17 3.14 -2.53
C LEU A 235 3.80 3.18 -3.92
N ALA A 236 4.55 4.24 -4.22
CA ALA A 236 5.25 4.37 -5.49
C ALA A 236 6.63 3.72 -5.41
N THR A 237 6.94 2.86 -6.39
CA THR A 237 8.20 2.10 -6.42
C THR A 237 9.31 2.84 -7.13
N LYS A 238 10.53 2.54 -6.73
CA LYS A 238 11.74 2.98 -7.41
C LYS A 238 11.77 2.47 -8.85
N ARG A 239 11.99 3.35 -9.81
CA ARG A 239 12.18 3.00 -11.21
C ARG A 239 13.65 2.71 -11.53
N PRO A 240 13.94 1.86 -12.55
CA PRO A 240 15.28 1.73 -13.09
C PRO A 240 15.90 3.06 -13.53
N LEU A 241 17.18 3.25 -13.24
CA LEU A 241 17.94 4.47 -13.59
C LEU A 241 18.72 4.24 -14.89
N ASP A 242 18.96 5.31 -15.63
CA ASP A 242 19.78 5.31 -16.85
C ASP A 242 21.29 5.44 -16.58
N VAL A 243 21.67 5.52 -15.31
CA VAL A 243 23.05 5.50 -14.81
C VAL A 243 23.23 4.34 -13.84
N PRO A 244 24.41 3.69 -13.81
CA PRO A 244 24.69 2.66 -12.81
C PRO A 244 24.65 3.23 -11.39
N TYR A 245 23.97 2.52 -10.48
CA TYR A 245 23.97 2.81 -9.06
C TYR A 245 23.84 1.49 -8.29
N TYR A 246 24.66 1.36 -7.25
CA TYR A 246 24.68 0.19 -6.38
C TYR A 246 24.69 0.64 -4.92
N SER A 247 23.87 0.02 -4.10
CA SER A 247 23.84 0.27 -2.65
C SER A 247 23.71 -1.03 -1.89
N LEU A 248 24.51 -1.16 -0.84
CA LEU A 248 24.42 -2.20 0.18
C LEU A 248 24.22 -1.51 1.52
N GLN A 249 23.18 -1.88 2.26
CA GLN A 249 22.97 -1.41 3.62
C GLN A 249 22.83 -2.59 4.57
N GLN A 250 23.57 -2.55 5.66
CA GLN A 250 23.46 -3.47 6.79
C GLN A 250 22.96 -2.71 8.00
N GLN A 251 21.93 -3.24 8.67
CA GLN A 251 21.33 -2.68 9.88
C GLN A 251 21.40 -3.71 11.01
N PHE A 252 21.68 -3.22 12.23
CA PHE A 252 21.70 -3.97 13.49
C PHE A 252 20.97 -3.17 14.57
N GLY A 253 20.22 -3.83 15.43
CA GLY A 253 19.48 -3.11 16.44
C GLY A 253 19.12 -3.94 17.67
N SER A 254 18.36 -3.33 18.56
CA SER A 254 17.78 -3.98 19.74
C SER A 254 16.97 -5.21 19.32
N TYR A 255 16.78 -6.15 20.25
CA TYR A 255 15.99 -7.37 20.05
C TYR A 255 16.54 -8.28 18.94
N ASN A 256 17.85 -8.42 18.84
CA ASN A 256 18.55 -9.20 17.81
C ASN A 256 18.13 -8.80 16.38
N PHE A 257 17.82 -7.51 16.19
CA PHE A 257 17.43 -7.00 14.87
C PHE A 257 18.60 -7.05 13.91
N TYR A 258 18.35 -7.65 12.76
CA TYR A 258 19.29 -7.76 11.66
C TYR A 258 18.56 -7.56 10.33
N ARG A 259 19.00 -6.61 9.50
CA ARG A 259 18.44 -6.40 8.16
C ARG A 259 19.52 -6.01 7.16
N THR A 260 19.54 -6.71 6.02
CA THR A 260 20.41 -6.40 4.88
C THR A 260 19.55 -5.96 3.70
N THR A 261 19.91 -4.87 3.03
CA THR A 261 19.27 -4.46 1.78
C THR A 261 20.29 -4.24 0.68
N ILE A 262 19.92 -4.60 -0.55
CA ILE A 262 20.67 -4.35 -1.76
C ILE A 262 19.76 -3.60 -2.75
N ASP A 263 20.32 -2.58 -3.39
CA ASP A 263 19.69 -1.84 -4.49
C ASP A 263 20.71 -1.70 -5.62
N ALA A 264 20.41 -2.28 -6.78
CA ALA A 264 21.30 -2.30 -7.94
C ALA A 264 20.50 -1.90 -9.18
N THR A 265 20.96 -0.90 -9.92
CA THR A 265 20.27 -0.41 -11.11
C THR A 265 21.25 0.12 -12.16
N GLY A 266 20.81 0.20 -13.41
CA GLY A 266 21.54 0.77 -14.52
C GLY A 266 21.03 0.31 -15.88
N PRO A 267 21.69 0.75 -16.97
CA PRO A 267 21.36 0.29 -18.31
C PRO A 267 21.85 -1.15 -18.57
N LEU A 268 21.00 -1.96 -19.18
CA LEU A 268 21.38 -3.28 -19.73
C LEU A 268 21.95 -3.16 -21.14
N LEU A 269 21.50 -2.18 -21.92
CA LEU A 269 21.97 -1.89 -23.27
C LEU A 269 22.69 -0.55 -23.30
N ALA A 270 23.72 -0.43 -24.15
CA ALA A 270 24.56 0.77 -24.26
C ALA A 270 23.77 2.02 -24.70
N ASP A 271 22.72 1.84 -25.49
CA ASP A 271 21.81 2.89 -25.96
C ASP A 271 20.76 3.32 -24.90
N ARG A 272 20.80 2.70 -23.69
CA ARG A 272 19.89 2.97 -22.57
C ARG A 272 18.40 2.72 -22.90
N THR A 273 18.11 1.95 -23.93
CA THR A 273 16.73 1.57 -24.26
C THR A 273 16.15 0.53 -23.31
N LEU A 274 17.01 -0.25 -22.64
CA LEU A 274 16.61 -1.24 -21.64
C LEU A 274 17.38 -1.03 -20.35
N LEU A 275 16.65 -0.79 -19.28
CA LEU A 275 17.16 -0.51 -17.93
C LEU A 275 16.69 -1.58 -16.95
N TYR A 276 17.48 -1.84 -15.91
CA TYR A 276 17.10 -2.75 -14.84
C TYR A 276 17.22 -2.09 -13.45
N ARG A 277 16.47 -2.60 -12.50
CA ARG A 277 16.68 -2.39 -11.05
C ARG A 277 16.36 -3.67 -10.29
N VAL A 278 17.14 -3.96 -9.27
CA VAL A 278 16.91 -5.08 -8.36
C VAL A 278 17.00 -4.55 -6.94
N ASN A 279 15.93 -4.76 -6.16
CA ASN A 279 15.93 -4.53 -4.74
C ASN A 279 15.80 -5.87 -4.01
N LEU A 280 16.64 -6.09 -3.00
CA LEU A 280 16.61 -7.25 -2.12
C LEU A 280 16.61 -6.78 -0.69
N ALA A 281 15.80 -7.42 0.18
CA ALA A 281 15.86 -7.23 1.61
C ALA A 281 15.74 -8.57 2.33
N TYR A 282 16.57 -8.76 3.34
CA TYR A 282 16.46 -9.84 4.30
C TYR A 282 16.36 -9.24 5.71
N LYS A 283 15.38 -9.68 6.50
CA LYS A 283 15.19 -9.22 7.88
C LYS A 283 14.97 -10.40 8.81
N ASN A 284 15.62 -10.37 9.95
CA ASN A 284 15.38 -11.31 11.05
C ASN A 284 15.49 -10.56 12.38
N ASN A 285 14.50 -10.71 13.23
CA ASN A 285 14.48 -10.07 14.53
C ASN A 285 13.54 -10.77 15.52
N ASN A 286 13.81 -10.60 16.81
CA ASN A 286 12.81 -10.65 17.86
C ASN A 286 12.09 -9.31 17.90
N THR A 287 10.96 -9.22 18.59
CA THR A 287 10.35 -7.91 18.92
C THR A 287 10.65 -7.57 20.38
N PHE A 288 10.20 -6.41 20.85
CA PHE A 288 10.29 -6.06 22.26
C PHE A 288 9.35 -6.91 23.13
N GLN A 289 8.32 -7.53 22.54
CA GLN A 289 7.46 -8.46 23.24
C GLN A 289 8.15 -9.82 23.36
N ASP A 290 8.02 -10.42 24.55
CA ASP A 290 8.64 -11.68 24.89
C ASP A 290 8.19 -12.78 23.92
N LEU A 291 9.12 -13.61 23.42
CA LEU A 291 8.87 -14.76 22.54
C LEU A 291 8.32 -14.43 21.14
N VAL A 292 8.15 -13.18 20.78
CA VAL A 292 7.65 -12.76 19.48
C VAL A 292 8.80 -12.56 18.48
N THR A 293 8.75 -13.29 17.36
CA THR A 293 9.81 -13.33 16.34
C THR A 293 9.27 -12.96 14.97
N GLN A 294 10.14 -12.39 14.11
CA GLN A 294 9.84 -12.07 12.73
C GLN A 294 11.00 -12.39 11.80
N ASN A 295 10.71 -12.96 10.64
CA ASN A 295 11.67 -13.19 9.56
C ASN A 295 11.02 -12.82 8.23
N SER A 296 11.76 -12.14 7.36
CA SER A 296 11.28 -11.74 6.04
C SER A 296 12.38 -11.82 5.00
N ILE A 297 12.04 -12.31 3.82
CA ILE A 297 12.83 -12.19 2.61
C ILE A 297 12.01 -11.50 1.54
N PHE A 298 12.62 -10.55 0.86
CA PHE A 298 12.00 -9.75 -0.20
C PHE A 298 12.95 -9.65 -1.39
N PHE A 299 12.42 -9.86 -2.60
CA PHE A 299 13.15 -9.74 -3.85
C PHE A 299 12.26 -9.05 -4.89
N ALA A 300 12.74 -7.94 -5.46
CA ALA A 300 11.97 -7.10 -6.36
C ALA A 300 12.83 -6.64 -7.56
N PRO A 301 12.90 -7.42 -8.64
CA PRO A 301 13.45 -6.97 -9.91
C PRO A 301 12.44 -6.14 -10.70
N SER A 302 12.94 -5.15 -11.44
CA SER A 302 12.18 -4.40 -12.43
C SER A 302 12.98 -4.12 -13.69
N LEU A 303 12.26 -3.98 -14.81
CA LEU A 303 12.81 -3.69 -16.13
C LEU A 303 12.04 -2.54 -16.76
N THR A 304 12.74 -1.53 -17.26
CA THR A 304 12.14 -0.47 -18.06
C THR A 304 12.65 -0.54 -19.50
N TRP A 305 11.72 -0.58 -20.45
CA TRP A 305 12.01 -0.61 -21.89
C TRP A 305 11.50 0.66 -22.56
N ARG A 306 12.43 1.38 -23.22
CA ARG A 306 12.19 2.67 -23.91
C ARG A 306 12.73 2.59 -25.35
N PRO A 307 12.07 1.89 -26.27
CA PRO A 307 12.57 1.72 -27.63
C PRO A 307 12.64 3.03 -28.41
N ASN A 308 11.85 4.03 -28.04
CA ASN A 308 11.84 5.37 -28.64
C ASN A 308 11.22 6.38 -27.68
N SER A 309 11.19 7.67 -28.04
CA SER A 309 10.65 8.76 -27.22
C SER A 309 9.13 8.72 -26.98
N ARG A 310 8.39 7.93 -27.76
CA ARG A 310 6.92 7.83 -27.67
C ARG A 310 6.47 6.68 -26.76
N PHE A 311 7.25 5.62 -26.61
CA PHE A 311 6.86 4.44 -25.88
C PHE A 311 7.79 4.14 -24.72
N GLU A 312 7.23 3.89 -23.56
CA GLU A 312 7.91 3.43 -22.36
C GLU A 312 7.06 2.33 -21.71
N SER A 313 7.68 1.24 -21.29
CA SER A 313 7.05 0.18 -20.52
C SER A 313 7.92 -0.23 -19.35
N ASN A 314 7.30 -0.57 -18.22
CA ASN A 314 7.98 -1.05 -17.03
C ASN A 314 7.32 -2.34 -16.54
N LEU A 315 8.14 -3.35 -16.25
CA LEU A 315 7.76 -4.62 -15.65
C LEU A 315 8.34 -4.67 -14.24
N ASP A 316 7.48 -4.81 -13.23
CA ASP A 316 7.83 -5.00 -11.82
C ASP A 316 7.45 -6.42 -11.38
N ILE A 317 8.37 -7.11 -10.71
CA ILE A 317 8.07 -8.39 -10.06
C ILE A 317 8.47 -8.27 -8.59
N GLU A 318 7.66 -8.81 -7.68
CA GLU A 318 7.98 -8.88 -6.27
C GLU A 318 7.69 -10.27 -5.73
N TYR A 319 8.63 -10.78 -5.00
CA TYR A 319 8.47 -11.94 -4.14
C TYR A 319 8.74 -11.54 -2.70
N GLN A 320 7.82 -11.88 -1.79
CA GLN A 320 7.99 -11.69 -0.36
C GLN A 320 7.53 -12.93 0.40
N ARG A 321 8.33 -13.36 1.35
CA ARG A 321 7.94 -14.39 2.33
C ARG A 321 8.21 -13.85 3.73
N ASN A 322 7.16 -13.88 4.56
CA ASN A 322 7.21 -13.48 5.96
C ASN A 322 6.89 -14.69 6.84
N THR A 323 7.62 -14.86 7.93
CA THR A 323 7.29 -15.80 9.01
C THR A 323 7.34 -15.02 10.31
N PHE A 324 6.29 -15.07 11.11
CA PHE A 324 6.19 -14.26 12.32
C PHE A 324 5.28 -14.91 13.36
N THR A 325 5.49 -14.54 14.64
CA THR A 325 4.54 -14.82 15.72
C THR A 325 3.46 -13.76 15.71
N ASP A 326 2.19 -14.14 15.64
CA ASP A 326 1.07 -13.21 15.55
C ASP A 326 0.75 -12.55 16.89
N VAL A 327 0.49 -11.25 16.83
CA VAL A 327 0.05 -10.43 17.98
C VAL A 327 -1.18 -9.56 17.62
N SER A 328 -1.83 -9.81 16.46
CA SER A 328 -2.88 -8.93 15.93
C SER A 328 -4.16 -8.94 16.77
N ASP A 329 -4.63 -10.11 17.17
CA ASP A 329 -5.90 -10.30 17.85
C ASP A 329 -5.71 -10.68 19.34
N ILE A 330 -4.51 -10.44 19.85
CA ILE A 330 -4.11 -10.64 21.23
C ILE A 330 -3.35 -9.40 21.72
N GLY A 331 -3.50 -9.04 22.98
CA GLY A 331 -2.88 -7.83 23.53
C GLY A 331 -3.03 -7.76 25.03
N ILE A 332 -2.72 -6.62 25.60
CA ILE A 332 -2.91 -6.37 27.03
C ILE A 332 -4.43 -6.12 27.26
N PRO A 333 -5.13 -6.95 28.05
CA PRO A 333 -6.53 -6.71 28.38
C PRO A 333 -6.68 -5.55 29.36
N ALA A 334 -7.89 -4.99 29.46
CA ALA A 334 -8.22 -3.93 30.42
C ALA A 334 -8.66 -4.48 31.78
N ILE A 335 -8.22 -3.83 32.85
CA ILE A 335 -8.77 -3.95 34.20
C ILE A 335 -9.47 -2.64 34.56
N GLY A 336 -10.76 -2.70 34.84
CA GLY A 336 -11.58 -1.51 34.97
C GLY A 336 -11.61 -0.72 33.66
N ASN A 337 -11.17 0.54 33.67
CA ASN A 337 -11.17 1.43 32.52
C ASN A 337 -9.75 1.72 31.94
N ARG A 338 -8.75 0.90 32.27
CA ARG A 338 -7.36 1.07 31.86
C ARG A 338 -6.72 -0.25 31.46
N PRO A 339 -5.64 -0.22 30.65
CA PRO A 339 -4.83 -1.42 30.39
C PRO A 339 -4.35 -2.06 31.69
N ALA A 340 -4.31 -3.40 31.73
CA ALA A 340 -3.82 -4.14 32.89
C ALA A 340 -2.38 -3.74 33.25
N PRO A 341 -2.01 -3.65 34.53
CA PRO A 341 -0.68 -3.22 34.99
C PRO A 341 0.33 -4.37 34.87
N ILE A 342 0.64 -4.79 33.65
CA ILE A 342 1.64 -5.79 33.31
C ILE A 342 2.75 -5.14 32.45
N PRO A 343 3.96 -5.72 32.39
CA PRO A 343 5.03 -5.22 31.55
C PRO A 343 4.58 -5.08 30.08
N LEU A 344 4.98 -4.00 29.40
CA LEU A 344 4.68 -3.82 27.98
C LEU A 344 5.29 -4.92 27.09
N SER A 345 6.35 -5.59 27.56
CA SER A 345 6.94 -6.74 26.87
C SER A 345 6.11 -8.02 27.01
N ARG A 346 5.12 -8.05 27.89
CA ARG A 346 4.31 -9.24 28.14
C ARG A 346 3.55 -9.67 26.89
N PHE A 347 3.85 -10.89 26.44
CA PHE A 347 3.11 -11.53 25.36
C PHE A 347 1.96 -12.35 25.95
N THR A 348 0.75 -12.07 25.50
CA THR A 348 -0.47 -12.77 25.94
C THR A 348 -0.92 -13.87 24.98
N GLY A 349 -0.21 -14.04 23.86
CA GLY A 349 -0.36 -15.15 22.92
C GLY A 349 0.47 -16.38 23.28
N ASP A 350 0.97 -17.07 22.26
CA ASP A 350 1.87 -18.23 22.41
C ASP A 350 2.86 -18.30 21.24
N PRO A 351 4.16 -18.61 21.49
CA PRO A 351 5.17 -18.71 20.42
C PRO A 351 4.92 -19.85 19.42
N ALA A 352 4.04 -20.82 19.73
CA ALA A 352 3.60 -21.87 18.81
C ALA A 352 2.71 -21.31 17.68
N ALA A 353 2.03 -20.18 17.90
CA ALA A 353 1.17 -19.50 16.89
C ALA A 353 2.02 -18.74 15.88
N LYS A 354 2.74 -19.48 15.01
CA LYS A 354 3.57 -18.93 13.93
C LYS A 354 2.83 -18.92 12.62
N ASN A 355 2.87 -17.77 11.96
CA ASN A 355 2.28 -17.49 10.67
C ASN A 355 3.33 -17.50 9.57
N THR A 356 2.96 -17.98 8.39
CA THR A 356 3.78 -17.89 7.19
C THR A 356 2.96 -17.30 6.05
N GLN A 357 3.45 -16.21 5.47
CA GLN A 357 2.86 -15.58 4.29
C GLN A 357 3.85 -15.63 3.12
N ARG A 358 3.33 -15.92 1.93
CA ARG A 358 4.06 -15.82 0.68
C ARG A 358 3.26 -14.92 -0.26
N ARG A 359 3.91 -13.95 -0.86
CA ARG A 359 3.33 -13.04 -1.85
C ARG A 359 4.16 -13.02 -3.13
N VAL A 360 3.47 -13.08 -4.26
CA VAL A 360 4.02 -12.81 -5.59
C VAL A 360 3.20 -11.70 -6.23
N LEU A 361 3.86 -10.65 -6.67
CA LEU A 361 3.24 -9.57 -7.41
C LEU A 361 3.94 -9.41 -8.77
N VAL A 362 3.14 -9.24 -9.82
CA VAL A 362 3.61 -8.88 -11.17
C VAL A 362 2.86 -7.63 -11.58
N GLY A 363 3.59 -6.56 -11.86
CA GLY A 363 3.09 -5.29 -12.35
C GLY A 363 3.64 -5.00 -13.74
N LEU A 364 2.81 -4.52 -14.62
CA LEU A 364 3.18 -4.04 -15.96
C LEU A 364 2.52 -2.70 -16.18
N ASP A 365 3.29 -1.69 -16.50
CA ASP A 365 2.75 -0.43 -16.99
C ASP A 365 3.41 -0.02 -18.28
N TRP A 366 2.66 0.71 -19.12
CA TRP A 366 3.20 1.31 -20.32
C TRP A 366 2.50 2.63 -20.64
N THR A 367 3.26 3.53 -21.27
CA THR A 367 2.79 4.82 -21.76
C THR A 367 3.12 4.95 -23.22
N TYR A 368 2.14 5.35 -24.04
CA TYR A 368 2.34 5.74 -25.44
C TYR A 368 1.93 7.19 -25.62
N ARG A 369 2.85 8.02 -26.14
CA ARG A 369 2.65 9.43 -26.45
C ARG A 369 2.34 9.58 -27.93
N PHE A 370 1.10 9.94 -28.26
CA PHE A 370 0.70 10.22 -29.64
C PHE A 370 1.41 11.47 -30.16
N ASN A 371 1.41 12.51 -29.32
CA ASN A 371 2.05 13.80 -29.51
C ASN A 371 2.34 14.44 -28.13
N PRO A 372 2.87 15.68 -28.04
CA PRO A 372 3.14 16.34 -26.75
C PRO A 372 1.90 16.53 -25.87
N ASP A 373 0.71 16.64 -26.45
CA ASP A 373 -0.54 16.94 -25.73
C ASP A 373 -1.33 15.69 -25.36
N TRP A 374 -1.16 14.55 -26.06
CA TRP A 374 -1.98 13.37 -25.88
C TRP A 374 -1.14 12.12 -25.60
N LYS A 375 -1.49 11.42 -24.53
CA LYS A 375 -0.91 10.12 -24.18
C LYS A 375 -1.96 9.15 -23.67
N ILE A 376 -1.68 7.86 -23.84
CA ILE A 376 -2.43 6.77 -23.23
C ILE A 376 -1.51 6.04 -22.26
N ILE A 377 -2.05 5.69 -21.10
CA ILE A 377 -1.33 5.02 -20.02
C ILE A 377 -2.12 3.78 -19.64
N ASN A 378 -1.47 2.63 -19.64
CA ASN A 378 -2.02 1.40 -19.10
C ASN A 378 -1.23 0.96 -17.88
N ARG A 379 -1.91 0.40 -16.89
CA ARG A 379 -1.31 -0.28 -15.76
C ARG A 379 -2.06 -1.58 -15.52
N PHE A 380 -1.30 -2.62 -15.23
CA PHE A 380 -1.81 -3.93 -14.86
C PHE A 380 -1.05 -4.44 -13.65
N GLN A 381 -1.75 -5.11 -12.74
CA GLN A 381 -1.16 -5.77 -11.57
C GLN A 381 -1.87 -7.09 -11.32
N PHE A 382 -1.07 -8.14 -11.13
CA PHE A 382 -1.48 -9.42 -10.55
C PHE A 382 -0.80 -9.58 -9.19
N ASN A 383 -1.54 -10.02 -8.17
CA ASN A 383 -1.00 -10.28 -6.85
C ASN A 383 -1.60 -11.59 -6.31
N ASP A 384 -0.72 -12.53 -5.93
CA ASP A 384 -1.07 -13.83 -5.34
C ASP A 384 -0.48 -13.91 -3.94
N VAL A 385 -1.34 -14.19 -2.96
CA VAL A 385 -0.97 -14.33 -1.55
C VAL A 385 -1.45 -15.66 -1.02
N ALA A 386 -0.52 -16.47 -0.53
CA ALA A 386 -0.80 -17.67 0.24
C ALA A 386 -0.40 -17.44 1.70
N TYR A 387 -1.27 -17.80 2.62
CA TYR A 387 -1.10 -17.53 4.04
C TYR A 387 -1.53 -18.74 4.88
N ASP A 388 -0.55 -19.38 5.56
CA ASP A 388 -0.79 -20.32 6.66
C ASP A 388 -0.88 -19.49 7.95
N GLN A 389 -2.11 -19.28 8.41
CA GLN A 389 -2.44 -18.44 9.55
C GLN A 389 -2.73 -19.28 10.79
N ARG A 390 -2.04 -18.98 11.87
CA ARG A 390 -2.27 -19.54 13.20
C ARG A 390 -2.35 -18.39 14.19
N THR A 391 -3.56 -17.89 14.40
CA THR A 391 -3.81 -16.71 15.25
C THR A 391 -4.51 -17.13 16.51
N LEU A 392 -3.93 -16.81 17.65
CA LEU A 392 -4.65 -16.80 18.92
C LEU A 392 -5.37 -15.47 19.06
N PHE A 393 -6.61 -15.52 19.53
CA PHE A 393 -7.38 -14.31 19.79
C PHE A 393 -7.99 -14.36 21.20
N ALA A 394 -8.16 -13.18 21.81
CA ALA A 394 -8.76 -13.02 23.11
C ALA A 394 -10.28 -13.19 23.00
N VAL A 395 -10.83 -14.06 23.86
CA VAL A 395 -12.28 -14.35 23.91
C VAL A 395 -12.92 -13.70 25.12
N ASP A 396 -12.30 -13.85 26.31
CA ASP A 396 -12.79 -13.32 27.58
C ASP A 396 -11.65 -13.10 28.54
N PHE A 397 -11.84 -12.28 29.55
CA PHE A 397 -10.85 -11.97 30.57
C PHE A 397 -11.49 -11.81 31.95
N ASP A 398 -11.13 -12.73 32.87
CA ASP A 398 -11.49 -12.60 34.27
C ASP A 398 -10.51 -11.66 34.99
N GLN A 399 -10.98 -10.45 35.27
CA GLN A 399 -10.17 -9.40 35.92
C GLN A 399 -9.80 -9.76 37.38
N SER A 400 -10.54 -10.66 38.04
CA SER A 400 -10.28 -11.05 39.43
C SER A 400 -9.16 -12.06 39.57
N THR A 401 -9.00 -12.95 38.61
CA THR A 401 -7.98 -14.02 38.59
C THR A 401 -6.81 -13.71 37.67
N GLY A 402 -7.01 -12.82 36.68
CA GLY A 402 -6.05 -12.54 35.60
C GLY A 402 -6.04 -13.59 34.50
N GLU A 403 -7.06 -14.44 34.42
CA GLU A 403 -7.17 -15.50 33.40
C GLU A 403 -7.75 -14.94 32.10
N LEU A 404 -6.95 -15.01 31.01
CA LEU A 404 -7.33 -14.67 29.66
C LEU A 404 -7.74 -15.94 28.92
N THR A 405 -9.02 -16.05 28.59
CA THR A 405 -9.54 -17.11 27.71
C THR A 405 -9.17 -16.81 26.28
N ARG A 406 -8.60 -17.80 25.58
CA ARG A 406 -8.12 -17.65 24.21
C ARG A 406 -8.79 -18.63 23.27
N GLY A 407 -9.11 -18.18 22.05
CA GLY A 407 -9.48 -19.02 20.94
C GLY A 407 -8.32 -19.19 19.95
N LEU A 408 -8.44 -20.14 19.04
CA LEU A 408 -7.52 -20.36 17.93
C LEU A 408 -8.25 -20.22 16.60
N TRP A 409 -7.66 -19.47 15.71
CA TRP A 409 -7.98 -19.47 14.29
C TRP A 409 -6.80 -20.02 13.50
N HIS A 410 -6.97 -21.20 12.91
CA HIS A 410 -5.98 -21.81 12.03
C HIS A 410 -6.58 -21.91 10.63
N ALA A 411 -6.01 -21.19 9.66
CA ALA A 411 -6.55 -21.10 8.33
C ALA A 411 -5.48 -21.13 7.24
N ASP A 412 -5.75 -21.87 6.17
CA ASP A 412 -5.08 -21.72 4.90
C ASP A 412 -5.88 -20.72 4.06
N LEU A 413 -5.28 -19.54 3.81
CA LEU A 413 -5.89 -18.49 3.00
C LEU A 413 -5.16 -18.35 1.67
N ASN A 414 -5.94 -18.24 0.60
CA ASN A 414 -5.41 -17.89 -0.72
C ASN A 414 -6.18 -16.68 -1.26
N ARG A 415 -5.44 -15.68 -1.71
CA ARG A 415 -6.00 -14.41 -2.19
C ARG A 415 -5.33 -14.01 -3.49
N ARG A 416 -6.12 -13.82 -4.53
CA ARG A 416 -5.68 -13.36 -5.84
C ARG A 416 -6.34 -12.05 -6.19
N THR A 417 -5.54 -11.11 -6.69
CA THR A 417 -6.03 -9.82 -7.12
C THR A 417 -5.55 -9.54 -8.53
N TYR A 418 -6.46 -9.10 -9.38
CA TYR A 418 -6.18 -8.58 -10.72
C TYR A 418 -6.68 -7.14 -10.74
N ALA A 419 -5.81 -6.21 -11.09
CA ALA A 419 -6.17 -4.81 -11.26
C ALA A 419 -5.59 -4.29 -12.58
N ALA A 420 -6.39 -3.56 -13.33
CA ALA A 420 -5.95 -2.94 -14.57
C ALA A 420 -6.63 -1.61 -14.78
N ASN A 421 -5.95 -0.65 -15.40
CA ASN A 421 -6.58 0.57 -15.90
C ASN A 421 -6.02 0.99 -17.24
N LEU A 422 -6.80 1.78 -17.96
CA LEU A 422 -6.41 2.43 -19.19
C LEU A 422 -6.87 3.89 -19.13
N ASP A 423 -5.90 4.81 -19.12
CA ASP A 423 -6.10 6.26 -18.97
C ASP A 423 -5.73 6.98 -20.28
N LEU A 424 -6.66 7.73 -20.87
CA LEU A 424 -6.36 8.73 -21.91
C LEU A 424 -6.21 10.08 -21.23
N VAL A 425 -5.03 10.69 -21.38
CA VAL A 425 -4.73 12.03 -20.85
C VAL A 425 -4.47 12.97 -22.01
N GLY A 426 -5.11 14.14 -21.98
CA GLY A 426 -5.01 15.13 -23.04
C GLY A 426 -4.97 16.56 -22.53
N HIS A 427 -4.26 17.42 -23.25
CA HIS A 427 -4.21 18.86 -23.02
C HIS A 427 -4.87 19.58 -24.19
N VAL A 428 -5.90 20.40 -23.91
CA VAL A 428 -6.66 21.12 -24.90
C VAL A 428 -6.78 22.59 -24.48
N ARG A 429 -6.87 23.49 -25.43
CA ARG A 429 -7.15 24.91 -25.18
C ARG A 429 -8.41 25.34 -25.89
N THR A 430 -9.31 25.99 -25.15
CA THR A 430 -10.53 26.61 -25.69
C THR A 430 -10.55 28.08 -25.30
N GLY A 431 -10.06 28.93 -26.22
CA GLY A 431 -9.84 30.36 -25.93
C GLY A 431 -8.84 30.54 -24.77
N PRO A 432 -9.20 31.24 -23.68
CA PRO A 432 -8.32 31.49 -22.55
C PRO A 432 -8.21 30.28 -21.59
N LEU A 433 -9.01 29.22 -21.77
CA LEU A 433 -9.08 28.08 -20.91
C LEU A 433 -8.06 27.01 -21.35
N LYS A 434 -7.28 26.51 -20.37
CA LYS A 434 -6.43 25.32 -20.54
C LYS A 434 -7.13 24.16 -19.85
N HIS A 435 -7.35 23.08 -20.56
CA HIS A 435 -8.00 21.84 -20.07
C HIS A 435 -6.99 20.74 -19.97
N ASP A 436 -6.93 20.08 -18.81
CA ASP A 436 -6.22 18.83 -18.61
C ASP A 436 -7.26 17.72 -18.41
N LEU A 437 -7.50 16.99 -19.49
CA LEU A 437 -8.54 15.98 -19.60
C LEU A 437 -7.99 14.60 -19.19
N LEU A 438 -8.78 13.86 -18.43
CA LEU A 438 -8.57 12.46 -18.13
C LEU A 438 -9.87 11.70 -18.39
N VAL A 439 -9.80 10.69 -19.24
CA VAL A 439 -10.87 9.67 -19.38
C VAL A 439 -10.24 8.32 -19.18
N GLY A 440 -10.83 7.51 -18.33
CA GLY A 440 -10.25 6.21 -17.99
C GLY A 440 -11.28 5.14 -17.71
N VAL A 441 -10.86 3.92 -17.91
CA VAL A 441 -11.57 2.70 -17.49
C VAL A 441 -10.67 1.89 -16.60
N ASP A 442 -11.25 1.21 -15.62
CA ASP A 442 -10.53 0.23 -14.83
C ASP A 442 -11.33 -1.05 -14.57
N TYR A 443 -10.60 -2.06 -14.22
CA TYR A 443 -11.07 -3.37 -13.85
C TYR A 443 -10.35 -3.83 -12.59
N TYR A 444 -11.11 -4.39 -11.67
CA TYR A 444 -10.61 -5.02 -10.47
C TYR A 444 -11.33 -6.35 -10.23
N ARG A 445 -10.56 -7.39 -9.90
CA ARG A 445 -11.08 -8.68 -9.44
C ARG A 445 -10.25 -9.17 -8.27
N PHE A 446 -10.94 -9.55 -7.22
CA PHE A 446 -10.38 -10.20 -6.06
C PHE A 446 -11.05 -11.55 -5.85
N GLU A 447 -10.24 -12.55 -5.59
CA GLU A 447 -10.67 -13.90 -5.23
C GLU A 447 -10.04 -14.25 -3.90
N GLY A 448 -10.83 -14.32 -2.85
CA GLY A 448 -10.42 -14.74 -1.52
C GLY A 448 -11.06 -16.06 -1.16
N VAL A 449 -10.25 -17.04 -0.77
CA VAL A 449 -10.75 -18.31 -0.26
C VAL A 449 -9.96 -18.67 1.00
N TYR A 450 -10.66 -19.30 1.94
CA TYR A 450 -9.99 -19.90 3.09
C TYR A 450 -10.61 -21.26 3.47
N SER A 451 -9.78 -22.06 4.13
CA SER A 451 -10.14 -23.29 4.80
C SER A 451 -9.62 -23.20 6.22
N ALA A 452 -10.49 -23.04 7.19
CA ALA A 452 -10.15 -22.79 8.58
C ALA A 452 -10.66 -23.87 9.51
N PHE A 453 -10.01 -24.00 10.67
CA PHE A 453 -10.48 -24.77 11.81
C PHE A 453 -10.05 -24.09 13.11
N GLY A 454 -10.69 -24.45 14.23
CA GLY A 454 -10.58 -23.79 15.51
C GLY A 454 -11.90 -23.16 15.91
N GLY A 455 -11.92 -22.10 16.68
CA GLY A 455 -13.15 -21.38 17.05
C GLY A 455 -13.06 -20.65 18.37
N GLN A 456 -14.18 -20.05 18.77
CA GLN A 456 -14.31 -19.28 20.01
C GLN A 456 -14.46 -20.16 21.25
N THR A 457 -14.87 -21.41 21.13
CA THR A 457 -14.81 -22.37 22.23
C THR A 457 -13.35 -22.55 22.62
N PRO A 458 -13.01 -22.55 23.92
CA PRO A 458 -11.63 -22.67 24.37
C PRO A 458 -11.05 -24.02 23.92
N VAL A 459 -10.45 -24.04 22.73
CA VAL A 459 -9.69 -25.18 22.21
C VAL A 459 -8.23 -25.12 22.65
N VAL A 460 -7.81 -23.98 23.22
CA VAL A 460 -6.47 -23.75 23.78
C VAL A 460 -6.55 -23.36 25.25
N PRO A 461 -5.54 -23.69 26.07
CA PRO A 461 -5.51 -23.30 27.47
C PRO A 461 -5.60 -21.79 27.64
N SER A 462 -6.33 -21.35 28.68
CA SER A 462 -6.28 -19.96 29.14
C SER A 462 -4.87 -19.57 29.58
N LEU A 463 -4.59 -18.28 29.63
CA LEU A 463 -3.32 -17.73 30.07
C LEU A 463 -3.53 -16.80 31.25
N ASN A 464 -2.84 -17.03 32.35
CA ASN A 464 -2.77 -16.02 33.41
C ASN A 464 -1.80 -14.90 32.99
N ILE A 465 -2.32 -13.65 32.84
CA ILE A 465 -1.52 -12.53 32.36
C ILE A 465 -0.41 -12.10 33.33
N PHE A 466 -0.57 -12.38 34.63
CA PHE A 466 0.42 -12.05 35.66
C PHE A 466 1.51 -13.11 35.78
N ASN A 467 1.17 -14.39 35.55
CA ASN A 467 2.10 -15.52 35.59
C ASN A 467 1.90 -16.46 34.40
N PRO A 468 2.31 -16.05 33.17
CA PRO A 468 2.02 -16.79 31.96
C PRO A 468 2.80 -18.09 31.84
N SER A 469 2.14 -19.14 31.34
CA SER A 469 2.75 -20.39 30.89
C SER A 469 2.59 -20.53 29.38
N TYR A 470 3.67 -20.80 28.67
CA TYR A 470 3.74 -20.89 27.21
C TYR A 470 4.04 -22.29 26.74
N GLY A 471 3.91 -22.53 25.44
CA GLY A 471 4.26 -23.80 24.81
C GLY A 471 3.05 -24.71 24.57
N ILE A 472 1.97 -24.14 24.03
CA ILE A 472 0.76 -24.90 23.67
C ILE A 472 1.11 -25.87 22.52
N ASP A 473 0.71 -27.12 22.66
CA ASP A 473 0.76 -28.10 21.57
C ASP A 473 -0.43 -27.88 20.62
N LEU A 474 -0.22 -27.06 19.57
CA LEU A 474 -1.23 -26.82 18.54
C LEU A 474 -1.43 -28.01 17.59
N SER A 475 -0.55 -29.04 17.61
CA SER A 475 -0.67 -30.21 16.73
C SER A 475 -1.82 -31.14 17.14
N SER A 476 -2.25 -31.08 18.39
CA SER A 476 -3.38 -31.81 18.93
C SER A 476 -4.74 -31.26 18.50
N ILE A 477 -4.78 -30.02 17.97
CA ILE A 477 -6.00 -29.35 17.55
C ILE A 477 -6.25 -29.67 16.08
N THR A 478 -7.33 -30.40 15.81
CA THR A 478 -7.65 -30.93 14.49
C THR A 478 -8.94 -30.29 13.92
N ARG A 479 -9.16 -30.51 12.62
CA ARG A 479 -10.41 -30.09 11.91
C ARG A 479 -11.70 -30.66 12.50
N ALA A 480 -11.61 -31.74 13.30
CA ALA A 480 -12.77 -32.32 13.97
C ALA A 480 -13.44 -31.37 14.99
N THR A 481 -12.72 -30.35 15.45
CA THR A 481 -13.20 -29.42 16.49
C THR A 481 -14.13 -28.34 15.90
N TYR A 482 -13.79 -27.82 14.72
CA TYR A 482 -14.55 -26.80 14.01
C TYR A 482 -13.99 -26.66 12.58
N ASN A 483 -14.86 -26.66 11.58
CA ASN A 483 -14.49 -26.41 10.20
C ASN A 483 -15.25 -25.22 9.66
N GLN A 484 -14.58 -24.36 8.91
CA GLN A 484 -15.21 -23.31 8.13
C GLN A 484 -14.45 -23.10 6.82
N PHE A 485 -15.17 -23.12 5.73
CA PHE A 485 -14.69 -22.81 4.38
C PHE A 485 -15.40 -21.55 3.92
N GLY A 486 -14.64 -20.59 3.40
CA GLY A 486 -15.23 -19.32 2.96
C GLY A 486 -14.71 -18.88 1.61
N THR A 487 -15.57 -18.18 0.87
CA THR A 487 -15.25 -17.52 -0.40
C THR A 487 -15.70 -16.07 -0.37
N PHE A 488 -14.88 -15.18 -0.97
CA PHE A 488 -15.10 -13.72 -1.03
C PHE A 488 -14.70 -13.20 -2.40
N PRO A 489 -15.44 -13.52 -3.47
CA PRO A 489 -15.18 -12.91 -4.77
C PRO A 489 -15.66 -11.47 -4.80
N GLU A 490 -14.86 -10.58 -5.36
CA GLU A 490 -15.20 -9.20 -5.59
C GLU A 490 -14.75 -8.79 -7.00
N GLN A 491 -15.60 -8.13 -7.76
CA GLN A 491 -15.29 -7.66 -9.10
C GLN A 491 -15.97 -6.32 -9.37
N TRP A 492 -15.27 -5.39 -10.00
CA TRP A 492 -15.89 -4.18 -10.54
C TRP A 492 -15.26 -3.70 -11.82
N TYR A 493 -16.06 -2.91 -12.53
CA TYR A 493 -15.68 -2.12 -13.69
C TYR A 493 -15.96 -0.65 -13.37
N GLY A 494 -15.04 0.23 -13.69
CA GLY A 494 -15.22 1.67 -13.50
C GLY A 494 -14.98 2.44 -14.78
N LEU A 495 -15.86 3.39 -15.07
CA LEU A 495 -15.67 4.43 -16.09
C LEU A 495 -15.56 5.76 -15.37
N TYR A 496 -14.49 6.52 -15.61
CA TYR A 496 -14.28 7.82 -14.98
C TYR A 496 -13.79 8.86 -15.96
N PHE A 497 -14.12 10.10 -15.64
CA PHE A 497 -13.66 11.26 -16.39
C PHE A 497 -13.34 12.40 -15.44
N GLN A 498 -12.44 13.29 -15.86
CA GLN A 498 -12.05 14.47 -15.12
C GLN A 498 -11.59 15.54 -16.10
N ASP A 499 -11.98 16.78 -15.85
CA ASP A 499 -11.43 17.97 -16.48
C ASP A 499 -10.86 18.89 -15.39
N GLN A 500 -9.63 19.35 -15.60
CA GLN A 500 -8.99 20.37 -14.78
C GLN A 500 -8.79 21.61 -15.65
N ILE A 501 -9.65 22.60 -15.42
CA ILE A 501 -9.69 23.84 -16.19
C ILE A 501 -8.82 24.89 -15.49
N THR A 502 -7.82 25.40 -16.20
CA THR A 502 -7.00 26.52 -15.71
C THR A 502 -7.39 27.81 -16.43
N LEU A 503 -7.72 28.84 -15.66
CA LEU A 503 -8.12 30.16 -16.13
C LEU A 503 -7.14 31.21 -15.56
N TRP A 504 -6.56 32.01 -16.46
CA TRP A 504 -5.59 33.09 -16.14
C TRP A 504 -4.38 32.63 -15.29
N ASP A 505 -4.03 31.34 -15.30
CA ASP A 505 -2.99 30.75 -14.47
C ASP A 505 -3.17 30.97 -12.94
N LYS A 506 -4.38 31.36 -12.51
CA LYS A 506 -4.73 31.67 -11.11
C LYS A 506 -5.91 30.89 -10.58
N VAL A 507 -6.86 30.52 -11.43
CA VAL A 507 -8.04 29.76 -11.03
C VAL A 507 -7.98 28.38 -11.66
N HIS A 508 -8.02 27.35 -10.84
CA HIS A 508 -8.04 25.97 -11.31
C HIS A 508 -9.34 25.33 -10.82
N ILE A 509 -10.17 24.88 -11.74
CA ILE A 509 -11.45 24.21 -11.46
C ILE A 509 -11.27 22.74 -11.83
N LEU A 510 -11.60 21.85 -10.91
CA LEU A 510 -11.61 20.42 -11.12
C LEU A 510 -13.05 19.94 -11.07
N GLY A 511 -13.49 19.28 -12.14
CA GLY A 511 -14.76 18.60 -12.21
C GLY A 511 -14.59 17.19 -12.73
N GLY A 512 -15.35 16.24 -12.20
CA GLY A 512 -15.28 14.87 -12.66
C GLY A 512 -16.24 13.94 -11.97
N GLY A 513 -16.27 12.71 -12.43
CA GLY A 513 -17.10 11.67 -11.86
C GLY A 513 -16.68 10.29 -12.32
N ARG A 514 -17.18 9.31 -11.61
CA ARG A 514 -16.98 7.90 -11.89
C ARG A 514 -18.28 7.14 -11.71
N TYR A 515 -18.52 6.21 -12.59
CA TYR A 515 -19.56 5.21 -12.42
C TYR A 515 -18.95 3.82 -12.24
N ASP A 516 -19.32 3.16 -11.17
CA ASP A 516 -18.89 1.80 -10.82
C ASP A 516 -20.02 0.82 -11.04
N TRP A 517 -19.71 -0.32 -11.67
CA TRP A 517 -20.48 -1.54 -11.66
C TRP A 517 -19.73 -2.54 -10.81
N ALA A 518 -20.22 -2.81 -9.60
CA ALA A 518 -19.60 -3.71 -8.64
C ALA A 518 -20.43 -4.97 -8.45
N GLU A 519 -19.78 -6.12 -8.38
CA GLU A 519 -20.35 -7.39 -7.97
C GLU A 519 -19.50 -7.94 -6.81
N VAL A 520 -20.15 -8.29 -5.72
CA VAL A 520 -19.50 -8.86 -4.53
C VAL A 520 -20.24 -10.10 -4.11
N GLY A 521 -19.48 -11.15 -3.80
CA GLY A 521 -20.02 -12.41 -3.30
C GLY A 521 -19.45 -12.74 -1.92
N THR A 522 -20.20 -13.53 -1.19
CA THR A 522 -19.77 -14.14 0.07
C THR A 522 -20.49 -15.47 0.23
N SER A 523 -19.76 -16.47 0.71
CA SER A 523 -20.38 -17.73 1.10
C SER A 523 -19.50 -18.48 2.10
N PHE A 524 -20.16 -19.24 2.96
CA PHE A 524 -19.52 -20.09 3.96
C PHE A 524 -20.11 -21.50 3.92
N SER A 525 -19.28 -22.49 4.29
CA SER A 525 -19.69 -23.87 4.51
C SER A 525 -18.86 -24.47 5.63
N ASP A 526 -19.45 -25.31 6.45
CA ASP A 526 -18.76 -26.11 7.47
C ASP A 526 -18.24 -27.45 6.91
N THR A 527 -18.62 -27.77 5.68
CA THR A 527 -18.36 -29.10 5.08
C THR A 527 -17.23 -29.07 4.06
N SER A 528 -17.26 -28.12 3.08
CA SER A 528 -16.23 -28.05 2.04
C SER A 528 -16.19 -26.70 1.32
N LEU A 529 -15.04 -26.40 0.72
CA LEU A 529 -14.88 -25.23 -0.14
C LEU A 529 -15.76 -25.31 -1.40
N ALA A 530 -16.01 -26.50 -1.92
CA ALA A 530 -16.90 -26.70 -3.07
C ALA A 530 -18.34 -26.28 -2.74
N LEU A 531 -18.83 -26.60 -1.55
CA LEU A 531 -20.16 -26.18 -1.10
C LEU A 531 -20.20 -24.68 -0.80
N ALA A 532 -19.13 -24.10 -0.24
CA ALA A 532 -19.03 -22.66 -0.12
C ALA A 532 -19.14 -21.97 -1.48
N HIS A 533 -18.41 -22.43 -2.51
CA HIS A 533 -18.55 -21.89 -3.88
C HIS A 533 -19.94 -22.07 -4.47
N ALA A 534 -20.59 -23.22 -4.24
CA ALA A 534 -21.93 -23.47 -4.75
C ALA A 534 -23.01 -22.59 -4.09
N GLY A 535 -22.75 -22.13 -2.87
CA GLY A 535 -23.63 -21.25 -2.09
C GLY A 535 -23.37 -19.76 -2.30
N GLU A 536 -22.46 -19.35 -3.21
CA GLU A 536 -22.15 -17.94 -3.42
C GLU A 536 -23.38 -17.13 -3.83
N THR A 537 -23.70 -16.15 -3.01
CA THR A 537 -24.68 -15.12 -3.35
C THR A 537 -23.94 -13.89 -3.83
N LYS A 538 -24.38 -13.35 -4.99
CA LYS A 538 -23.73 -12.21 -5.63
C LYS A 538 -24.62 -10.98 -5.58
N GLU A 539 -24.07 -9.92 -5.01
CA GLU A 539 -24.71 -8.62 -4.94
C GLU A 539 -24.16 -7.70 -6.01
N ARG A 540 -25.05 -7.00 -6.71
CA ARG A 540 -24.68 -6.07 -7.77
C ARG A 540 -25.10 -4.67 -7.41
N THR A 541 -24.15 -3.75 -7.47
CA THR A 541 -24.35 -2.33 -7.17
C THR A 541 -23.82 -1.46 -8.29
N GLY A 542 -24.65 -0.50 -8.73
CA GLY A 542 -24.22 0.61 -9.58
C GLY A 542 -24.15 1.89 -8.75
N TYR A 543 -23.05 2.66 -8.83
CA TYR A 543 -22.92 3.88 -8.07
C TYR A 543 -22.17 4.95 -8.84
N PHE A 544 -22.66 6.20 -8.76
CA PHE A 544 -22.00 7.37 -9.32
C PHE A 544 -21.32 8.20 -8.22
N SER A 545 -20.02 8.37 -8.34
CA SER A 545 -19.17 9.14 -7.42
C SER A 545 -18.74 10.46 -8.08
N PRO A 546 -19.40 11.62 -7.78
CA PRO A 546 -19.02 12.92 -8.28
C PRO A 546 -17.91 13.55 -7.43
N ARG A 547 -17.09 14.42 -8.06
CA ARG A 547 -16.24 15.37 -7.36
C ARG A 547 -16.16 16.71 -8.07
N VAL A 548 -16.07 17.77 -7.29
CA VAL A 548 -15.83 19.13 -7.78
C VAL A 548 -14.89 19.84 -6.82
N GLY A 549 -14.01 20.68 -7.35
CA GLY A 549 -13.11 21.46 -6.53
C GLY A 549 -12.63 22.71 -7.27
N ILE A 550 -12.18 23.68 -6.50
CA ILE A 550 -11.63 24.93 -7.01
C ILE A 550 -10.36 25.30 -6.24
N VAL A 551 -9.38 25.82 -6.95
CA VAL A 551 -8.19 26.46 -6.37
C VAL A 551 -8.10 27.86 -6.90
N TYR A 552 -7.88 28.83 -6.01
CA TYR A 552 -7.55 30.21 -6.35
C TYR A 552 -6.14 30.52 -5.87
N ARG A 553 -5.26 30.89 -6.81
CA ARG A 553 -3.85 31.25 -6.56
C ARG A 553 -3.66 32.75 -6.76
N PRO A 554 -3.93 33.58 -5.74
CA PRO A 554 -3.69 35.03 -5.84
C PRO A 554 -2.21 35.34 -6.10
N TRP A 555 -1.32 34.59 -5.47
CA TRP A 555 0.15 34.64 -5.64
C TRP A 555 0.70 33.25 -5.94
N GLN A 556 1.85 33.16 -6.55
CA GLN A 556 2.48 31.85 -6.87
C GLN A 556 2.73 30.98 -5.66
N TRP A 557 3.03 31.59 -4.52
CA TRP A 557 3.32 30.92 -3.26
C TRP A 557 2.09 30.58 -2.40
N LEU A 558 0.87 31.01 -2.78
CA LEU A 558 -0.36 30.82 -2.00
C LEU A 558 -1.50 30.29 -2.86
N SER A 559 -2.11 29.21 -2.39
CA SER A 559 -3.35 28.65 -2.97
C SER A 559 -4.42 28.53 -1.89
N LEU A 560 -5.62 29.02 -2.18
CA LEU A 560 -6.84 28.79 -1.42
C LEU A 560 -7.66 27.76 -2.18
N TYR A 561 -8.17 26.73 -1.51
CA TYR A 561 -8.94 25.70 -2.20
C TYR A 561 -10.17 25.24 -1.42
N GLY A 562 -11.11 24.66 -2.16
CA GLY A 562 -12.26 23.95 -1.60
C GLY A 562 -12.71 22.85 -2.52
N ASN A 563 -13.26 21.77 -1.94
CA ASN A 563 -13.81 20.66 -2.70
C ASN A 563 -15.01 20.01 -2.02
N TYR A 564 -15.79 19.32 -2.85
CA TYR A 564 -16.84 18.41 -2.43
C TYR A 564 -16.70 17.10 -3.19
N VAL A 565 -16.85 15.98 -2.46
CA VAL A 565 -16.72 14.64 -3.03
C VAL A 565 -17.73 13.70 -2.37
N LYS A 566 -18.33 12.81 -3.19
CA LYS A 566 -19.04 11.61 -2.73
C LYS A 566 -18.28 10.36 -3.20
N SER A 567 -18.37 9.30 -2.42
CA SER A 567 -17.67 8.05 -2.73
C SER A 567 -18.46 6.82 -2.36
N LEU A 568 -18.20 5.73 -3.09
CA LEU A 568 -18.59 4.39 -2.73
C LEU A 568 -17.55 3.81 -1.78
N GLY A 569 -17.99 3.32 -0.62
CA GLY A 569 -17.17 2.68 0.40
C GLY A 569 -17.17 1.15 0.32
N SER A 570 -16.77 0.51 1.40
CA SER A 570 -16.77 -0.95 1.54
C SER A 570 -18.20 -1.53 1.62
N ASN A 571 -18.33 -2.83 1.37
CA ASN A 571 -19.58 -3.53 1.67
C ASN A 571 -19.80 -3.62 3.17
N ASN A 572 -21.07 -3.70 3.54
CA ASN A 572 -21.45 -4.02 4.91
C ASN A 572 -21.32 -5.52 5.18
N SER A 573 -20.90 -5.85 6.38
CA SER A 573 -21.02 -7.19 6.96
C SER A 573 -22.23 -7.20 7.90
N GLY A 574 -22.94 -8.32 7.96
CA GLY A 574 -24.12 -8.49 8.83
C GLY A 574 -25.21 -9.32 8.13
N THR A 575 -26.21 -9.75 8.89
CA THR A 575 -27.35 -10.50 8.38
C THR A 575 -28.48 -9.53 8.06
N PRO A 576 -28.92 -9.39 6.80
CA PRO A 576 -30.05 -8.53 6.46
C PRO A 576 -31.36 -9.07 7.02
N LEU A 577 -32.37 -8.21 7.13
CA LEU A 577 -33.72 -8.64 7.50
C LEU A 577 -34.25 -9.66 6.48
N PRO A 578 -35.01 -10.67 6.92
CA PRO A 578 -35.65 -11.62 6.01
C PRO A 578 -36.50 -10.89 4.96
N GLY A 579 -36.23 -11.16 3.67
CA GLY A 579 -36.95 -10.57 2.55
C GLY A 579 -36.50 -9.16 2.14
N SER A 580 -35.52 -8.53 2.82
CA SER A 580 -35.03 -7.19 2.46
C SER A 580 -33.93 -7.19 1.38
N GLY A 581 -33.46 -8.33 0.92
CA GLY A 581 -32.27 -8.42 0.06
C GLY A 581 -30.99 -8.22 0.87
N SER A 582 -29.92 -7.79 0.21
CA SER A 582 -28.62 -7.49 0.83
C SER A 582 -28.60 -6.15 1.54
N LEU A 583 -27.55 -5.94 2.36
CA LEU A 583 -27.27 -4.63 2.97
C LEU A 583 -26.66 -3.71 1.93
N ASP A 584 -27.19 -2.47 1.82
CA ASP A 584 -26.60 -1.44 0.95
C ASP A 584 -25.13 -1.23 1.24
N PRO A 585 -24.26 -0.94 0.25
CA PRO A 585 -22.87 -0.63 0.48
C PRO A 585 -22.72 0.70 1.24
N GLN A 586 -21.66 0.80 2.01
CA GLN A 586 -21.30 2.06 2.67
C GLN A 586 -21.01 3.14 1.63
N THR A 587 -21.36 4.36 1.97
CA THR A 587 -21.04 5.55 1.17
C THR A 587 -20.38 6.61 2.04
N ALA A 588 -19.78 7.61 1.43
CA ALA A 588 -19.23 8.74 2.15
C ALA A 588 -19.37 10.04 1.36
N ARG A 589 -19.42 11.14 2.09
CA ARG A 589 -19.38 12.50 1.55
C ARG A 589 -18.42 13.36 2.37
N GLN A 590 -17.74 14.27 1.69
CA GLN A 590 -16.82 15.19 2.35
C GLN A 590 -16.91 16.59 1.75
N TRP A 591 -16.87 17.59 2.64
CA TRP A 591 -16.49 18.95 2.33
C TRP A 591 -15.09 19.22 2.86
N GLU A 592 -14.27 19.86 2.06
CA GLU A 592 -12.92 20.26 2.48
C GLU A 592 -12.61 21.65 1.95
N ALA A 593 -12.00 22.49 2.80
CA ALA A 593 -11.44 23.78 2.42
C ALA A 593 -10.06 23.95 3.04
N GLY A 594 -9.16 24.66 2.37
CA GLY A 594 -7.81 24.79 2.91
C GLY A 594 -6.94 25.83 2.20
N ILE A 595 -5.73 25.90 2.72
CA ILE A 595 -4.68 26.81 2.27
C ILE A 595 -3.43 25.99 2.00
N LYS A 596 -2.78 26.22 0.86
CA LYS A 596 -1.46 25.66 0.54
C LYS A 596 -0.48 26.78 0.32
N THR A 597 0.76 26.59 0.78
CA THR A 597 1.81 27.57 0.58
C THR A 597 3.12 26.92 0.17
N GLU A 598 3.88 27.65 -0.65
CA GLU A 598 5.25 27.36 -1.03
C GLU A 598 6.14 28.52 -0.62
N PHE A 599 7.01 28.31 0.36
CA PHE A 599 7.95 29.33 0.85
C PHE A 599 9.37 29.06 0.37
N PHE A 600 10.22 30.07 0.43
CA PHE A 600 11.65 30.01 0.09
C PHE A 600 11.93 29.45 -1.30
N GLY A 601 11.11 29.87 -2.31
CA GLY A 601 11.26 29.39 -3.68
C GLY A 601 10.85 27.93 -3.89
N GLY A 602 9.90 27.40 -3.09
CA GLY A 602 9.38 26.04 -3.20
C GLY A 602 10.14 24.99 -2.36
N THR A 603 11.14 25.42 -1.56
CA THR A 603 11.90 24.49 -0.72
C THR A 603 11.13 24.07 0.53
N VAL A 604 10.07 24.78 0.92
CA VAL A 604 9.19 24.45 2.04
C VAL A 604 7.74 24.54 1.58
N ASN A 605 7.01 23.44 1.72
CA ASN A 605 5.60 23.33 1.39
C ASN A 605 4.77 23.17 2.66
N SER A 606 3.60 23.83 2.73
CA SER A 606 2.65 23.57 3.80
C SER A 606 1.22 23.47 3.28
N THR A 607 0.39 22.72 4.00
CA THR A 607 -1.05 22.59 3.77
C THR A 607 -1.78 22.68 5.09
N LEU A 608 -2.75 23.58 5.18
CA LEU A 608 -3.75 23.66 6.23
C LEU A 608 -5.10 23.27 5.63
N ALA A 609 -5.76 22.25 6.17
CA ALA A 609 -7.03 21.74 5.69
C ALA A 609 -8.06 21.70 6.82
N PHE A 610 -9.31 22.08 6.50
CA PHE A 610 -10.50 21.91 7.32
C PHE A 610 -11.40 20.91 6.59
N PHE A 611 -11.84 19.85 7.27
CA PHE A 611 -12.67 18.83 6.67
C PHE A 611 -13.89 18.48 7.53
N ASP A 612 -14.95 18.05 6.85
CA ASP A 612 -16.14 17.42 7.41
C ASP A 612 -16.48 16.21 6.56
N LEU A 613 -16.29 15.02 7.11
CA LEU A 613 -16.37 13.73 6.45
C LEU A 613 -17.42 12.89 7.16
N THR A 614 -18.46 12.47 6.42
CA THR A 614 -19.51 11.58 6.94
C THR A 614 -19.46 10.25 6.20
N LYS A 615 -19.43 9.15 6.94
CA LYS A 615 -19.61 7.77 6.48
C LYS A 615 -21.06 7.38 6.75
N GLU A 616 -21.76 6.95 5.72
CA GLU A 616 -23.19 6.64 5.70
C GLU A 616 -23.44 5.18 5.36
N ASN A 617 -24.64 4.69 5.61
CA ASN A 617 -25.07 3.31 5.35
C ASN A 617 -24.21 2.28 6.09
N VAL A 618 -23.79 2.56 7.31
CA VAL A 618 -23.07 1.60 8.15
C VAL A 618 -24.09 0.58 8.69
N ALA A 619 -23.78 -0.71 8.60
CA ALA A 619 -24.63 -1.74 9.16
C ALA A 619 -24.65 -1.65 10.69
N THR A 620 -25.84 -1.54 11.28
CA THR A 620 -26.06 -1.58 12.72
C THR A 620 -26.98 -2.73 13.08
N VAL A 621 -26.65 -3.43 14.17
CA VAL A 621 -27.45 -4.56 14.65
C VAL A 621 -28.75 -4.05 15.27
N ILE A 622 -29.88 -4.67 14.94
CA ILE A 622 -31.17 -4.37 15.55
C ILE A 622 -31.23 -5.05 16.93
N PRO A 623 -31.39 -4.28 18.04
CA PRO A 623 -31.39 -4.84 19.39
C PRO A 623 -32.32 -6.04 19.57
N GLY A 624 -31.82 -7.10 20.20
CA GLY A 624 -32.56 -8.33 20.45
C GLY A 624 -32.76 -9.25 19.25
N THR A 625 -32.11 -8.95 18.13
CA THR A 625 -32.16 -9.78 16.90
C THR A 625 -30.77 -10.03 16.30
N PRO A 626 -30.58 -11.07 15.47
CA PRO A 626 -29.32 -11.26 14.72
C PRO A 626 -29.26 -10.40 13.45
N PHE A 627 -30.27 -9.57 13.18
CA PHE A 627 -30.39 -8.82 11.93
C PHE A 627 -29.79 -7.42 12.01
N SER A 628 -29.31 -6.91 10.86
CA SER A 628 -28.75 -5.58 10.71
C SER A 628 -29.52 -4.73 9.70
N ARG A 629 -29.44 -3.41 9.85
CA ARG A 629 -29.92 -2.39 8.89
C ARG A 629 -28.77 -1.43 8.56
N THR A 630 -28.78 -0.88 7.35
CA THR A 630 -27.78 0.10 6.85
C THR A 630 -28.21 1.54 7.16
N ILE A 631 -28.45 1.84 8.44
CA ILE A 631 -28.84 3.19 8.88
C ILE A 631 -27.75 3.89 9.71
N GLY A 632 -26.69 3.17 10.05
CA GLY A 632 -25.59 3.73 10.85
C GLY A 632 -24.86 4.83 10.11
N GLU A 633 -24.39 5.80 10.89
CA GLU A 633 -23.61 6.93 10.40
C GLU A 633 -22.49 7.25 11.39
N ALA A 634 -21.32 7.60 10.86
CA ALA A 634 -20.23 8.14 11.65
C ALA A 634 -19.69 9.41 10.96
N ASN A 635 -19.43 10.44 11.74
CA ASN A 635 -18.88 11.69 11.26
C ASN A 635 -17.49 11.93 11.85
N SER A 636 -16.59 12.44 11.04
CA SER A 636 -15.26 12.90 11.42
C SER A 636 -15.02 14.28 10.83
N ARG A 637 -14.75 15.25 11.69
CA ARG A 637 -14.43 16.62 11.30
C ARG A 637 -13.20 17.11 12.00
N GLY A 638 -12.46 18.01 11.36
CA GLY A 638 -11.22 18.45 11.97
C GLY A 638 -10.43 19.46 11.19
N VAL A 639 -9.23 19.70 11.72
CA VAL A 639 -8.22 20.58 11.15
C VAL A 639 -6.93 19.80 11.04
N GLU A 640 -6.28 19.85 9.89
CA GLU A 640 -4.99 19.22 9.63
C GLU A 640 -3.99 20.25 9.13
N PHE A 641 -2.76 20.16 9.64
CA PHE A 641 -1.65 20.97 9.19
C PHE A 641 -0.44 20.09 8.91
N ASP A 642 0.09 20.17 7.70
CA ASP A 642 1.31 19.48 7.28
C ASP A 642 2.30 20.51 6.76
N VAL A 643 3.57 20.34 7.09
CA VAL A 643 4.68 21.12 6.55
C VAL A 643 5.87 20.21 6.30
N SER A 644 6.54 20.38 5.16
CA SER A 644 7.73 19.62 4.82
C SER A 644 8.66 20.43 3.94
N GLY A 645 9.96 20.24 4.11
CA GLY A 645 10.94 20.87 3.24
C GLY A 645 12.24 21.26 3.93
N ARG A 646 13.00 22.11 3.25
CA ARG A 646 14.29 22.58 3.66
C ARG A 646 14.20 24.06 4.05
N LEU A 647 14.31 24.34 5.36
CA LEU A 647 14.25 25.68 5.93
C LEU A 647 15.53 26.49 5.66
N THR A 648 16.70 25.83 5.75
CA THR A 648 18.00 26.37 5.39
C THR A 648 18.76 25.31 4.58
N ASP A 649 19.90 25.65 4.00
CA ASP A 649 20.72 24.67 3.26
C ASP A 649 21.11 23.45 4.10
N GLN A 650 21.08 23.58 5.43
CA GLN A 650 21.47 22.55 6.39
C GLN A 650 20.28 21.88 7.09
N LEU A 651 19.10 22.56 7.18
CA LEU A 651 18.01 22.13 8.04
C LEU A 651 16.79 21.68 7.21
N ASN A 652 16.49 20.37 7.25
CA ASN A 652 15.26 19.79 6.74
C ASN A 652 14.26 19.53 7.88
N ILE A 653 12.98 19.75 7.62
CA ILE A 653 11.89 19.48 8.54
C ILE A 653 10.74 18.73 7.85
N ILE A 654 10.05 17.89 8.61
CA ILE A 654 8.70 17.41 8.31
C ILE A 654 7.90 17.46 9.61
N ALA A 655 6.73 18.08 9.59
CA ALA A 655 5.89 18.20 10.77
C ALA A 655 4.42 18.10 10.38
N SER A 656 3.63 17.61 11.30
CA SER A 656 2.19 17.47 11.14
C SER A 656 1.46 17.74 12.44
N TYR A 657 0.22 18.22 12.32
CA TYR A 657 -0.73 18.35 13.41
C TYR A 657 -2.14 18.05 12.93
N ALA A 658 -2.92 17.34 13.72
CA ALA A 658 -4.34 17.13 13.48
C ALA A 658 -5.15 17.32 14.75
N TYR A 659 -6.25 18.05 14.62
CA TYR A 659 -7.39 17.97 15.51
C TYR A 659 -8.49 17.16 14.82
N THR A 660 -9.02 16.12 15.50
CA THR A 660 -10.02 15.21 14.93
C THR A 660 -11.11 14.92 15.94
N ASP A 661 -12.36 15.32 15.64
CA ASP A 661 -13.56 14.93 16.35
C ASP A 661 -14.30 13.88 15.52
N ALA A 662 -14.14 12.61 15.88
CA ALA A 662 -14.69 11.46 15.15
C ALA A 662 -15.61 10.64 16.05
N LYS A 663 -16.90 10.52 15.66
CA LYS A 663 -17.97 9.94 16.46
C LYS A 663 -18.96 9.15 15.63
N VAL A 664 -19.60 8.19 16.27
CA VAL A 664 -20.83 7.56 15.77
C VAL A 664 -21.96 8.58 15.91
N THR A 665 -22.67 8.88 14.84
CA THR A 665 -23.77 9.86 14.81
C THR A 665 -25.14 9.22 14.70
N LYS A 666 -25.22 7.97 14.21
CA LYS A 666 -26.45 7.16 14.20
C LYS A 666 -26.11 5.70 14.42
N ASP A 667 -26.79 5.08 15.36
CA ASP A 667 -26.67 3.67 15.67
C ASP A 667 -27.91 3.13 16.39
N LEU A 668 -28.16 1.82 16.29
CA LEU A 668 -29.27 1.15 16.98
C LEU A 668 -28.84 0.42 18.26
N SER A 669 -27.56 0.18 18.45
CA SER A 669 -27.02 -0.60 19.58
C SER A 669 -26.70 0.25 20.80
N GLY A 670 -26.94 1.57 20.75
CA GLY A 670 -26.78 2.47 21.90
C GLY A 670 -25.39 3.12 21.99
N ILE A 671 -24.58 3.07 20.94
CA ILE A 671 -23.24 3.70 20.88
C ILE A 671 -23.24 5.07 20.20
N GLU A 672 -24.42 5.64 19.92
CA GLU A 672 -24.53 6.99 19.36
C GLU A 672 -23.87 8.03 20.27
N GLY A 673 -23.04 8.90 19.72
CA GLY A 673 -22.24 9.89 20.45
C GLY A 673 -20.84 9.38 20.87
N ASN A 674 -20.59 8.07 20.83
CA ASN A 674 -19.30 7.49 21.19
C ASN A 674 -18.21 7.87 20.17
N ARG A 675 -16.99 8.10 20.70
CA ARG A 675 -15.80 8.37 19.88
C ARG A 675 -15.36 7.10 19.16
N LEU A 676 -14.87 7.27 17.93
CA LEU A 676 -14.29 6.15 17.17
C LEU A 676 -13.00 5.64 17.84
N ILE A 677 -12.78 4.32 17.73
CA ILE A 677 -11.68 3.60 18.39
C ILE A 677 -10.33 4.14 17.94
N SER A 678 -9.43 4.33 18.90
CA SER A 678 -8.02 4.70 18.68
C SER A 678 -7.80 6.04 17.98
N VAL A 679 -8.81 6.90 17.91
CA VAL A 679 -8.73 8.24 17.33
C VAL A 679 -8.47 9.27 18.44
N PRO A 680 -7.26 9.87 18.50
CA PRO A 680 -6.97 10.94 19.43
C PRO A 680 -7.61 12.25 18.95
N ALA A 681 -8.08 13.08 19.89
CA ALA A 681 -8.57 14.43 19.55
C ALA A 681 -7.43 15.31 19.00
N HIS A 682 -6.23 15.16 19.55
CA HIS A 682 -5.03 15.87 19.10
C HIS A 682 -3.90 14.89 18.80
N SER A 683 -3.29 15.00 17.64
CA SER A 683 -2.08 14.28 17.27
C SER A 683 -1.12 15.20 16.53
N GLY A 684 0.17 14.94 16.65
CA GLY A 684 1.17 15.72 15.93
C GLY A 684 2.52 15.03 15.89
N SER A 685 3.31 15.41 14.90
CA SER A 685 4.70 14.98 14.74
C SER A 685 5.56 16.14 14.30
N LEU A 686 6.82 16.10 14.73
CA LEU A 686 7.88 16.96 14.21
C LEU A 686 9.13 16.11 14.09
N TRP A 687 9.77 16.15 12.93
CA TRP A 687 11.10 15.60 12.71
C TRP A 687 11.95 16.64 12.03
N ALA A 688 13.14 16.87 12.54
CA ALA A 688 14.10 17.82 12.01
C ALA A 688 15.47 17.17 11.89
N VAL A 689 16.17 17.42 10.78
CA VAL A 689 17.53 16.94 10.53
C VAL A 689 18.42 18.12 10.14
N TYR A 690 19.50 18.32 10.91
CA TYR A 690 20.54 19.27 10.60
C TYR A 690 21.76 18.53 10.04
N GLU A 691 22.27 18.98 8.90
CA GLU A 691 23.49 18.47 8.28
C GLU A 691 24.56 19.52 8.25
N PHE A 692 25.73 19.18 8.77
CA PHE A 692 26.93 20.03 8.71
C PHE A 692 27.56 19.92 7.31
N THR A 693 27.56 21.04 6.56
CA THR A 693 28.00 21.08 5.16
C THR A 693 29.45 21.46 4.98
N ASP A 694 30.06 22.02 6.01
CA ASP A 694 31.40 22.56 6.00
C ASP A 694 32.11 22.38 7.36
N GLY A 695 33.39 22.76 7.41
CA GLY A 695 34.19 22.66 8.61
C GLY A 695 34.55 21.24 9.04
N MET A 696 34.95 21.09 10.30
CA MET A 696 35.41 19.81 10.88
C MET A 696 34.29 18.75 10.97
N LEU A 697 33.04 19.18 11.04
CA LEU A 697 31.88 18.31 11.15
C LEU A 697 31.20 18.02 9.78
N GLN A 698 31.83 18.40 8.68
CA GLN A 698 31.26 18.15 7.34
C GLN A 698 30.87 16.69 7.16
N GLY A 699 29.60 16.44 6.71
CA GLY A 699 29.04 15.13 6.53
C GLY A 699 28.37 14.54 7.79
N VAL A 700 28.48 15.20 8.95
CA VAL A 700 27.70 14.84 10.14
C VAL A 700 26.25 15.29 9.96
N ARG A 701 25.31 14.41 10.33
CA ARG A 701 23.86 14.66 10.34
C ARG A 701 23.31 14.36 11.72
N LEU A 702 22.55 15.28 12.29
CA LEU A 702 21.86 15.10 13.56
C LEU A 702 20.35 15.28 13.35
N GLY A 703 19.57 14.29 13.75
CA GLY A 703 18.12 14.31 13.64
C GLY A 703 17.46 14.17 15.00
N THR A 704 16.31 14.80 15.16
CA THR A 704 15.46 14.61 16.34
C THR A 704 14.00 14.82 15.96
N GLY A 705 13.09 14.13 16.68
CA GLY A 705 11.67 14.29 16.46
C GLY A 705 10.83 13.93 17.67
N ALA A 706 9.64 14.52 17.70
CA ALA A 706 8.62 14.27 18.71
C ALA A 706 7.33 13.79 18.02
N PHE A 707 6.70 12.78 18.59
CA PHE A 707 5.43 12.20 18.14
C PHE A 707 4.46 12.18 19.32
N ALA A 708 3.37 12.95 19.21
CA ALA A 708 2.44 13.18 20.30
C ALA A 708 1.02 12.74 19.93
N ARG A 709 0.32 12.15 20.88
CA ARG A 709 -1.12 11.82 20.78
C ARG A 709 -1.80 12.10 22.11
N SER A 710 -3.02 12.67 22.06
CA SER A 710 -3.85 12.81 23.23
C SER A 710 -4.48 11.46 23.62
N ASN A 711 -5.22 11.45 24.73
CA ASN A 711 -6.02 10.30 25.15
C ASN A 711 -7.03 9.91 24.06
N ARG A 712 -7.37 8.60 24.01
CA ARG A 712 -8.26 8.00 23.02
C ARG A 712 -8.91 6.74 23.58
N MET A 713 -10.03 6.32 22.99
CA MET A 713 -10.76 5.14 23.45
C MET A 713 -10.18 3.87 22.84
N ALA A 714 -10.10 2.80 23.64
CA ALA A 714 -9.64 1.49 23.18
C ALA A 714 -10.77 0.64 22.59
N ASP A 715 -12.01 0.94 22.93
CA ASP A 715 -13.21 0.20 22.54
C ASP A 715 -14.29 1.15 22.03
N LEU A 716 -15.24 0.63 21.25
CA LEU A 716 -16.32 1.42 20.67
C LEU A 716 -17.39 1.83 21.72
N ASP A 717 -17.49 1.07 22.81
CA ASP A 717 -18.37 1.39 23.95
C ASP A 717 -17.84 2.56 24.79
N ASN A 718 -16.62 3.01 24.52
CA ASN A 718 -15.91 4.08 25.22
C ASN A 718 -15.73 3.81 26.73
N THR A 719 -15.50 2.55 27.08
CA THR A 719 -15.33 2.11 28.48
C THR A 719 -13.88 2.09 28.94
N VAL A 720 -12.91 2.02 28.00
CA VAL A 720 -11.48 1.96 28.28
C VAL A 720 -10.76 3.11 27.60
N GLU A 721 -10.05 3.92 28.39
CA GLU A 721 -9.27 5.06 27.90
C GLU A 721 -7.78 4.73 27.84
N LEU A 722 -7.16 4.93 26.69
CA LEU A 722 -5.72 4.90 26.52
C LEU A 722 -5.13 6.28 26.81
N PRO A 723 -4.10 6.38 27.68
CA PRO A 723 -3.47 7.65 28.01
C PRO A 723 -2.79 8.27 26.80
N GLY A 724 -2.73 9.60 26.79
CA GLY A 724 -1.93 10.35 25.83
C GLY A 724 -0.45 10.19 26.10
N TYR A 725 0.40 10.45 25.09
CA TYR A 725 1.86 10.35 25.21
C TYR A 725 2.60 11.30 24.28
N VAL A 726 3.87 11.50 24.59
CA VAL A 726 4.86 12.09 23.69
C VAL A 726 6.06 11.16 23.63
N ARG A 727 6.38 10.70 22.43
CA ARG A 727 7.58 9.90 22.15
C ARG A 727 8.63 10.77 21.47
N TRP A 728 9.87 10.70 21.94
CA TRP A 728 11.01 11.37 21.34
C TRP A 728 11.90 10.36 20.64
N ASP A 729 12.28 10.67 19.38
CA ASP A 729 13.25 9.91 18.59
C ASP A 729 14.45 10.79 18.27
N ALA A 730 15.64 10.20 18.11
CA ALA A 730 16.86 10.91 17.72
C ALA A 730 17.65 10.08 16.70
N SER A 731 18.47 10.77 15.90
CA SER A 731 19.42 10.12 15.00
C SER A 731 20.75 10.88 14.94
N ALA A 732 21.83 10.13 14.69
CA ALA A 732 23.13 10.69 14.37
C ALA A 732 23.73 9.88 13.22
N GLY A 733 24.25 10.55 12.20
CA GLY A 733 24.86 9.92 11.03
C GLY A 733 26.13 10.64 10.60
N TYR A 734 27.03 9.92 9.93
CA TYR A 734 28.21 10.47 9.31
C TYR A 734 28.38 9.89 7.91
N THR A 735 28.44 10.76 6.93
CA THR A 735 28.65 10.40 5.52
C THR A 735 30.05 10.85 5.07
N PHE A 736 30.81 9.91 4.54
CA PHE A 736 32.17 10.15 4.05
C PHE A 736 32.43 9.37 2.77
N LYS A 737 33.47 9.77 2.02
CA LYS A 737 33.94 9.04 0.84
C LYS A 737 35.16 8.19 1.20
N TYR A 738 35.13 6.92 0.81
CA TYR A 738 36.25 6.00 0.97
C TYR A 738 36.41 5.15 -0.28
N SER A 739 37.61 5.15 -0.86
CA SER A 739 37.94 4.38 -2.08
C SER A 739 36.94 4.56 -3.25
N GLY A 740 36.46 5.81 -3.44
CA GLY A 740 35.50 6.13 -4.51
C GLY A 740 34.03 5.87 -4.17
N SER A 741 33.73 5.14 -3.10
CA SER A 741 32.38 4.87 -2.63
C SER A 741 31.93 5.89 -1.58
N LYS A 742 30.65 6.22 -1.56
CA LYS A 742 30.01 6.99 -0.49
C LYS A 742 29.61 6.02 0.62
N MET A 743 30.05 6.26 1.83
CA MET A 743 29.74 5.47 3.02
C MET A 743 28.96 6.31 4.01
N THR A 744 27.90 5.76 4.57
CA THR A 744 27.09 6.40 5.62
C THR A 744 26.95 5.44 6.79
N VAL A 745 27.44 5.89 7.97
CA VAL A 745 27.17 5.23 9.25
C VAL A 745 26.09 6.04 9.96
N GLN A 746 25.06 5.38 10.48
CA GLN A 746 23.94 6.05 11.13
C GLN A 746 23.45 5.24 12.32
N LEU A 747 23.09 5.96 13.39
CA LEU A 747 22.42 5.43 14.58
C LEU A 747 21.09 6.16 14.76
N ASN A 748 20.00 5.41 14.89
CA ASN A 748 18.69 5.93 15.30
C ASN A 748 18.37 5.39 16.70
N VAL A 749 17.76 6.23 17.51
CA VAL A 749 17.24 5.90 18.84
C VAL A 749 15.77 6.25 18.85
N TYR A 750 14.92 5.24 18.94
CA TYR A 750 13.47 5.41 19.01
C TYR A 750 13.03 5.38 20.47
N ASN A 751 12.05 6.21 20.81
CA ASN A 751 11.55 6.37 22.18
C ASN A 751 12.70 6.67 23.18
N LEU A 752 13.49 7.72 22.88
CA LEU A 752 14.71 8.11 23.62
C LEU A 752 14.48 8.25 25.13
N LEU A 753 13.31 8.72 25.54
CA LEU A 753 12.94 8.92 26.95
C LEU A 753 12.33 7.68 27.60
N ASN A 754 12.25 6.56 26.86
CA ASN A 754 11.62 5.30 27.29
C ASN A 754 10.21 5.50 27.89
N THR A 755 9.40 6.31 27.22
CA THR A 755 8.02 6.58 27.63
C THR A 755 7.18 5.33 27.43
N ASP A 756 6.48 4.88 28.46
CA ASP A 756 5.48 3.83 28.36
C ASP A 756 4.22 4.36 27.67
N TYR A 757 3.79 3.70 26.60
CA TYR A 757 2.61 4.09 25.87
C TYR A 757 1.95 2.90 25.17
N TYR A 758 0.73 3.12 24.70
CA TYR A 758 -0.04 2.14 23.92
C TYR A 758 -0.26 2.69 22.52
N ASP A 759 0.01 1.90 21.49
CA ASP A 759 -0.18 2.34 20.10
C ASP A 759 -1.65 2.37 19.72
N ARG A 760 -2.41 1.32 20.08
CA ARG A 760 -3.81 1.14 19.67
C ARG A 760 -4.59 0.29 20.67
N GLY A 761 -5.92 0.49 20.70
CA GLY A 761 -6.91 -0.47 21.20
C GLY A 761 -7.79 -0.97 20.06
N ASN A 762 -8.15 -2.26 20.07
CA ASN A 762 -9.19 -2.84 19.21
C ASN A 762 -10.45 -3.15 20.00
N SER A 763 -10.28 -3.43 21.28
CA SER A 763 -11.34 -3.76 22.25
C SER A 763 -10.77 -3.67 23.66
N ARG A 764 -11.60 -3.94 24.65
CA ARG A 764 -11.17 -4.11 26.05
C ARG A 764 -10.17 -5.25 26.25
N LEU A 765 -10.14 -6.23 25.35
CA LEU A 765 -9.30 -7.42 25.45
C LEU A 765 -7.97 -7.27 24.69
N VAL A 766 -7.91 -6.33 23.74
CA VAL A 766 -6.78 -6.22 22.81
C VAL A 766 -6.26 -4.79 22.75
N ILE A 767 -5.29 -4.49 23.61
CA ILE A 767 -4.57 -3.20 23.64
C ILE A 767 -3.12 -3.46 23.27
N GLN A 768 -2.65 -2.81 22.22
CA GLN A 768 -1.30 -2.99 21.69
C GLN A 768 -0.32 -2.04 22.38
N PRO A 769 0.75 -2.54 23.01
CA PRO A 769 1.77 -1.72 23.62
C PRO A 769 2.65 -1.04 22.58
N GLY A 770 3.18 0.14 22.93
CA GLY A 770 4.10 0.88 22.12
C GLY A 770 5.55 0.42 22.25
N LEU A 771 6.40 0.82 21.30
CA LEU A 771 7.81 0.47 21.25
C LEU A 771 8.58 1.14 22.42
N PRO A 772 9.31 0.40 23.26
CA PRO A 772 10.19 0.97 24.28
C PRO A 772 11.46 1.56 23.68
N LEU A 773 12.39 2.04 24.50
CA LEU A 773 13.70 2.53 24.05
C LEU A 773 14.37 1.48 23.13
N THR A 774 14.63 1.87 21.90
CA THR A 774 15.14 0.98 20.85
C THR A 774 16.24 1.64 20.05
N PHE A 775 17.33 0.92 19.81
CA PHE A 775 18.48 1.36 19.02
C PHE A 775 18.51 0.64 17.66
N LEU A 776 18.87 1.39 16.62
CA LEU A 776 19.07 0.86 15.27
C LEU A 776 20.29 1.53 14.62
N GLY A 777 21.39 0.77 14.49
CA GLY A 777 22.60 1.18 13.77
C GLY A 777 22.60 0.69 12.33
N SER A 778 23.21 1.43 11.41
CA SER A 778 23.39 1.02 10.02
C SER A 778 24.72 1.46 9.42
N LEU A 779 25.18 0.66 8.46
CA LEU A 779 26.23 1.01 7.50
C LEU A 779 25.65 0.89 6.10
N ARG A 780 25.69 1.97 5.31
CA ARG A 780 25.32 1.99 3.89
C ARG A 780 26.55 2.31 3.06
N ILE A 781 26.73 1.56 1.97
CA ILE A 781 27.79 1.75 0.96
C ILE A 781 27.12 1.99 -0.37
N GLU A 782 27.49 3.09 -1.06
CA GLU A 782 26.90 3.50 -2.34
C GLU A 782 28.02 3.71 -3.36
N MET A 783 27.83 3.20 -4.60
CA MET A 783 28.79 3.25 -5.71
C MET A 783 28.13 3.75 -6.99
#